data_ecbdb72d75ae4f79e3b3198967eb65f2
#
_entry.id   ecbdb72d75ae4f79e3b3198967eb65f2
#
_cell.length_a   1.000
_cell.length_b   1.000
_cell.length_c   1.000
_cell.angle_alpha   90.00
_cell.angle_beta   90.00
_cell.angle_gamma   90.00
#
_symmetry.space_group_name_H-M   'P 1'
#
loop_
_entity.id
_entity.type
_entity.pdbx_description
1 polymer ?
#
loop_
_entity_poly.entity_id
_entity_poly.type
_entity_poly.pdbx_seq_one_letter_code
_entity_poly.pdbx_strand_id
1 'polypeptide(L)'
;MPSSRALFESGVLLCFLLAFISLVSEGQFAALYGKNGLVPLKQLNDEGLLFSSISSSDNDSAAAQGRSFAALYRNTFDLMRKTNYNVVWLAASLRFHSYEKFMECVLYLGVTLTFYWLMVDGRGRGGRGGGRRKWYHFAFLVWTYGSMVDIGDAFLSFQWDVLLLECGIGCAVGAVLFPPRKRTSSVEEENEDAQYAWIPRAILYKLMLMSGCVKIQSKCKTWLKLTALEYHFATQPLPTGLSRLIANGVSPRYKKIGVALTYVAEGPMAFLIIAPTKMARRAACLGQILFQVGIILSGNYAYFNLLTIVLSMASFAGGERKVVKTVDEKEEDKGNDGEAARTLEKNKAKALPVLQHSMAMIATHLSLLFFIICTVNMFAPGKDGVKLRASSKNVNKRLTKFLDVAVPVSRTYLILIAVPLTYAYRGFLAKATKKEKENNEESFKIFTLRRCRDVFLMAYLLVVTAPMREIAPNKQIAKAHPLLRANAEFLDTATSSIQRHMPTPLRRISSGYGLFRSMTGVGEDGKVARREIIFEIAPDADKVEDVEWTELTFKYKPGNVKKRPSFVAPHQPRLDWQMWFAALRGDGVFQDARYRWFSMFIIRILQKSPEVWKILDPSMQKHMNATTYLRISMFEYDFAPKKEEGDDVYVRKNLGELLPPTHLGSPEIEGLLNMAGPIDYEKETPALLEIPDVDAVTFVVSVMAVIFASHVFYNSRRKRNRRRKLKVS
;
A
#
# COMPACT_ATOMS: atom_id res chain seq x y z
N MET A 1 -11.79 4.20 23.14
CA MET A 1 -10.89 3.76 22.05
C MET A 1 -10.58 4.97 21.18
N PRO A 2 -9.40 5.06 20.58
CA PRO A 2 -9.11 6.11 19.60
C PRO A 2 -10.10 6.01 18.42
N SER A 3 -10.36 7.13 17.75
CA SER A 3 -11.28 7.18 16.61
C SER A 3 -10.73 6.42 15.41
N SER A 4 -11.59 5.96 14.50
CA SER A 4 -11.23 5.34 13.23
C SER A 4 -10.27 6.24 12.45
N ARG A 5 -10.57 7.53 12.40
CA ARG A 5 -9.74 8.54 11.77
C ARG A 5 -8.34 8.61 12.38
N ALA A 6 -8.24 8.70 13.71
CA ALA A 6 -6.95 8.80 14.38
C ALA A 6 -6.07 7.57 14.14
N LEU A 7 -6.65 6.38 14.18
CA LEU A 7 -5.95 5.12 13.88
C LEU A 7 -5.47 5.06 12.44
N PHE A 8 -6.34 5.42 11.49
CA PHE A 8 -6.01 5.36 10.07
C PHE A 8 -4.92 6.37 9.71
N GLU A 9 -5.10 7.63 10.06
CA GLU A 9 -4.14 8.69 9.75
C GLU A 9 -2.78 8.46 10.42
N SER A 10 -2.74 8.03 11.70
CA SER A 10 -1.48 7.73 12.40
C SER A 10 -0.78 6.51 11.84
N GLY A 11 -1.54 5.45 11.56
CA GLY A 11 -0.99 4.23 11.01
C GLY A 11 -0.44 4.41 9.59
N VAL A 12 -1.14 5.19 8.74
CA VAL A 12 -0.66 5.51 7.39
C VAL A 12 0.60 6.38 7.45
N LEU A 13 0.68 7.37 8.35
CA LEU A 13 1.92 8.13 8.58
C LEU A 13 3.06 7.22 9.02
N LEU A 14 2.82 6.28 9.95
CA LEU A 14 3.83 5.32 10.36
C LEU A 14 4.34 4.50 9.17
N CYS A 15 3.44 4.01 8.31
CA CYS A 15 3.84 3.26 7.12
C CYS A 15 4.61 4.12 6.10
N PHE A 16 4.28 5.41 5.91
CA PHE A 16 5.10 6.33 5.12
C PHE A 16 6.48 6.52 5.72
N LEU A 17 6.57 6.69 7.05
CA LEU A 17 7.85 6.81 7.74
C LEU A 17 8.72 5.58 7.51
N LEU A 18 8.16 4.38 7.67
CA LEU A 18 8.87 3.12 7.43
C LEU A 18 9.29 2.96 5.96
N ALA A 19 8.44 3.39 5.02
CA ALA A 19 8.73 3.36 3.59
C ALA A 19 9.91 4.28 3.22
N PHE A 20 9.93 5.52 3.72
CA PHE A 20 11.03 6.46 3.52
C PHE A 20 12.32 5.98 4.20
N ILE A 21 12.25 5.56 5.47
CA ILE A 21 13.41 5.01 6.18
C ILE A 21 13.98 3.82 5.42
N SER A 22 13.13 2.91 4.95
CA SER A 22 13.57 1.74 4.20
C SER A 22 14.31 2.09 2.91
N LEU A 23 13.96 3.19 2.24
CA LEU A 23 14.67 3.65 1.05
C LEU A 23 16.03 4.25 1.34
N VAL A 24 16.17 5.02 2.42
CA VAL A 24 17.44 5.69 2.74
C VAL A 24 18.37 4.82 3.57
N SER A 25 17.83 3.82 4.29
CA SER A 25 18.65 2.92 5.12
C SER A 25 19.64 2.10 4.29
N GLU A 26 20.77 1.80 4.90
CA GLU A 26 21.86 0.98 4.31
C GLU A 26 22.46 1.55 3.00
N GLY A 27 22.14 2.79 2.64
CA GLY A 27 22.56 3.38 1.36
C GLY A 27 21.78 2.85 0.16
N GLN A 28 20.62 2.22 0.39
CA GLN A 28 19.82 1.59 -0.66
C GLN A 28 19.42 2.56 -1.77
N PHE A 29 19.06 3.81 -1.43
CA PHE A 29 18.70 4.80 -2.45
C PHE A 29 19.85 5.10 -3.40
N ALA A 30 21.06 5.37 -2.87
CA ALA A 30 22.25 5.64 -3.68
C ALA A 30 22.66 4.44 -4.54
N ALA A 31 22.59 3.23 -4.00
CA ALA A 31 22.89 2.00 -4.72
C ALA A 31 21.90 1.71 -5.86
N LEU A 32 20.63 2.08 -5.72
CA LEU A 32 19.62 1.85 -6.76
C LEU A 32 19.57 2.98 -7.77
N TYR A 33 19.55 4.24 -7.33
CA TYR A 33 19.20 5.40 -8.15
C TYR A 33 20.30 6.46 -8.27
N GLY A 34 21.44 6.30 -7.55
CA GLY A 34 22.57 7.19 -7.63
C GLY A 34 23.28 7.11 -8.99
N LYS A 35 24.20 8.03 -9.24
CA LYS A 35 25.01 8.09 -10.47
C LYS A 35 25.68 6.76 -10.83
N ASN A 36 26.22 6.06 -9.82
CA ASN A 36 26.86 4.75 -9.96
C ASN A 36 25.93 3.60 -9.52
N GLY A 37 24.62 3.84 -9.48
CA GLY A 37 23.60 2.88 -9.08
C GLY A 37 23.16 1.95 -10.21
N LEU A 38 22.10 1.17 -9.92
CA LEU A 38 21.56 0.16 -10.84
C LEU A 38 20.60 0.76 -11.87
N VAL A 39 19.90 1.84 -11.52
CA VAL A 39 18.93 2.57 -12.36
C VAL A 39 19.16 4.06 -12.15
N PRO A 40 20.25 4.64 -12.68
CA PRO A 40 20.60 6.04 -12.43
C PRO A 40 19.49 6.98 -12.92
N LEU A 41 19.08 7.94 -12.09
CA LEU A 41 17.99 8.88 -12.42
C LEU A 41 18.35 9.76 -13.63
N LYS A 42 19.61 10.15 -13.78
CA LYS A 42 20.09 10.93 -14.92
C LYS A 42 19.89 10.16 -16.23
N GLN A 43 20.28 8.89 -16.26
CA GLN A 43 20.15 8.04 -17.45
C GLN A 43 18.67 7.88 -17.87
N LEU A 44 17.77 7.68 -16.93
CA LEU A 44 16.32 7.61 -17.20
C LEU A 44 15.79 8.91 -17.82
N ASN A 45 16.37 10.06 -17.43
CA ASN A 45 16.02 11.34 -18.03
C ASN A 45 16.55 11.47 -19.46
N ASP A 46 17.81 11.14 -19.68
CA ASP A 46 18.49 11.28 -20.98
C ASP A 46 17.91 10.36 -22.05
N GLU A 47 17.38 9.20 -21.67
CA GLU A 47 16.67 8.26 -22.53
C GLU A 47 15.22 8.65 -22.82
N GLY A 48 14.72 9.74 -22.24
CA GLY A 48 13.32 10.16 -22.36
C GLY A 48 12.31 9.21 -21.71
N LEU A 49 12.77 8.20 -20.96
CA LEU A 49 11.91 7.24 -20.27
C LEU A 49 11.11 7.89 -19.14
N LEU A 50 11.67 8.95 -18.51
CA LEU A 50 10.94 9.77 -17.55
C LEU A 50 9.97 10.72 -18.23
N PHE A 51 10.23 11.13 -19.48
CA PHE A 51 9.60 12.26 -20.13
C PHE A 51 9.41 12.05 -21.64
N SER A 52 8.53 11.17 -22.02
CA SER A 52 8.30 10.71 -23.38
C SER A 52 7.76 11.76 -24.38
N SER A 53 8.01 13.06 -24.22
CA SER A 53 7.53 14.04 -25.22
C SER A 53 8.07 15.46 -25.12
N ILE A 54 9.33 15.68 -24.75
CA ILE A 54 9.89 17.02 -24.94
C ILE A 54 10.92 16.92 -26.06
N SER A 55 10.49 17.31 -27.27
CA SER A 55 11.41 17.46 -28.38
C SER A 55 12.48 18.50 -28.03
N SER A 56 13.72 18.20 -28.34
CA SER A 56 14.90 19.05 -28.13
C SER A 56 14.80 20.45 -28.78
N SER A 57 13.79 20.71 -29.61
CA SER A 57 13.55 21.99 -30.28
C SER A 57 13.02 23.10 -29.33
N ASP A 58 12.43 22.76 -28.17
CA ASP A 58 11.89 23.77 -27.25
C ASP A 58 12.91 24.31 -26.24
N ASN A 59 14.09 23.68 -26.12
CA ASN A 59 15.09 24.06 -25.10
C ASN A 59 15.85 25.36 -25.48
N ASP A 60 16.09 25.61 -26.75
CA ASP A 60 16.87 26.78 -27.20
C ASP A 60 16.07 28.09 -27.13
N SER A 61 14.75 28.02 -27.31
CA SER A 61 13.88 29.18 -27.17
C SER A 61 13.59 29.57 -25.71
N ALA A 62 13.54 28.59 -24.80
CA ALA A 62 13.29 28.81 -23.38
C ALA A 62 14.52 29.43 -22.67
N ALA A 63 15.73 29.08 -23.09
CA ALA A 63 16.97 29.64 -22.54
C ALA A 63 17.14 31.12 -22.84
N ALA A 64 16.67 31.60 -23.99
CA ALA A 64 16.75 33.00 -24.41
C ALA A 64 15.68 33.90 -23.78
N GLN A 65 14.50 33.37 -23.43
CA GLN A 65 13.39 34.14 -22.83
C GLN A 65 13.36 34.16 -21.29
N GLY A 66 14.25 33.45 -20.64
CA GLY A 66 14.05 32.97 -19.26
C GLY A 66 14.63 33.83 -18.14
N ARG A 67 14.78 35.16 -18.25
CA ARG A 67 15.24 35.98 -17.11
C ARG A 67 14.15 36.56 -16.21
N SER A 68 12.89 36.31 -16.49
CA SER A 68 11.78 36.72 -15.63
C SER A 68 11.29 35.58 -14.75
N PHE A 69 11.17 35.80 -13.45
CA PHE A 69 10.62 34.82 -12.49
C PHE A 69 9.21 34.32 -12.89
N ALA A 70 8.41 35.18 -13.51
CA ALA A 70 7.09 34.84 -14.01
C ALA A 70 7.13 33.89 -15.23
N ALA A 71 8.13 34.00 -16.10
CA ALA A 71 8.34 33.10 -17.24
C ALA A 71 8.84 31.74 -16.75
N LEU A 72 9.80 31.73 -15.79
CA LEU A 72 10.27 30.52 -15.13
C LEU A 72 9.12 29.77 -14.44
N TYR A 73 8.27 30.48 -13.68
CA TYR A 73 7.11 29.90 -13.03
C TYR A 73 6.12 29.28 -14.01
N ARG A 74 5.81 29.98 -15.10
CA ARG A 74 4.87 29.52 -16.14
C ARG A 74 5.42 28.27 -16.85
N ASN A 75 6.68 28.30 -17.27
CA ASN A 75 7.34 27.17 -17.91
C ASN A 75 7.43 25.96 -16.98
N THR A 76 7.77 26.16 -15.69
CA THR A 76 7.81 25.10 -14.70
C THR A 76 6.44 24.49 -14.46
N PHE A 77 5.39 25.31 -14.41
CA PHE A 77 4.03 24.81 -14.20
C PHE A 77 3.50 24.02 -15.40
N ASP A 78 3.74 24.49 -16.64
CA ASP A 78 3.38 23.79 -17.85
C ASP A 78 4.15 22.48 -18.01
N LEU A 79 5.41 22.48 -17.61
CA LEU A 79 6.26 21.32 -17.58
C LEU A 79 5.78 20.29 -16.53
N MET A 80 5.50 20.72 -15.31
CA MET A 80 4.91 19.86 -14.26
C MET A 80 3.59 19.23 -14.73
N ARG A 81 2.77 19.98 -15.46
CA ARG A 81 1.51 19.48 -16.01
C ARG A 81 1.73 18.41 -17.09
N LYS A 82 2.68 18.62 -18.00
CA LYS A 82 3.04 17.65 -19.07
C LYS A 82 3.58 16.34 -18.49
N THR A 83 4.15 16.34 -17.29
CA THR A 83 4.85 15.22 -16.67
C THR A 83 4.17 14.66 -15.43
N ASN A 84 2.87 14.81 -15.34
CA ASN A 84 2.08 14.30 -14.24
C ASN A 84 2.48 14.84 -12.86
N TYR A 85 3.04 16.04 -12.78
CA TYR A 85 3.41 16.72 -11.53
C TYR A 85 4.44 15.96 -10.67
N ASN A 86 5.37 15.25 -11.28
CA ASN A 86 6.40 14.51 -10.58
C ASN A 86 7.44 15.43 -9.92
N VAL A 87 7.91 15.12 -8.70
CA VAL A 87 8.90 15.90 -7.95
C VAL A 87 10.26 15.94 -8.66
N VAL A 88 10.66 14.85 -9.29
CA VAL A 88 11.91 14.77 -10.09
C VAL A 88 11.93 15.83 -11.17
N TRP A 89 10.78 16.16 -11.69
CA TRP A 89 10.57 17.20 -12.66
C TRP A 89 10.87 18.60 -12.12
N LEU A 90 10.56 18.83 -10.85
CA LEU A 90 10.94 20.08 -10.20
C LEU A 90 12.47 20.22 -10.18
N ALA A 91 13.18 19.12 -9.90
CA ALA A 91 14.65 19.11 -9.95
C ALA A 91 15.16 19.40 -11.36
N ALA A 92 14.62 18.75 -12.39
CA ALA A 92 14.98 18.98 -13.78
C ALA A 92 14.65 20.41 -14.24
N SER A 93 13.48 20.93 -13.88
CA SER A 93 13.05 22.29 -14.23
C SER A 93 13.88 23.37 -13.58
N LEU A 94 14.36 23.13 -12.36
CA LEU A 94 15.23 24.04 -11.62
C LEU A 94 16.71 23.84 -11.97
N ARG A 95 17.03 22.90 -12.89
CA ARG A 95 18.38 22.55 -13.31
C ARG A 95 19.31 22.30 -12.12
N PHE A 96 18.87 21.45 -11.18
CA PHE A 96 19.73 21.00 -10.09
C PHE A 96 20.96 20.28 -10.67
N HIS A 97 22.10 20.52 -10.08
CA HIS A 97 23.36 19.89 -10.51
C HIS A 97 23.32 18.35 -10.38
N SER A 98 22.59 17.83 -9.38
CA SER A 98 22.41 16.40 -9.17
C SER A 98 20.96 16.08 -8.81
N TYR A 99 20.26 15.34 -9.68
CA TYR A 99 18.89 14.86 -9.42
C TYR A 99 18.86 13.89 -8.25
N GLU A 100 19.90 13.08 -8.12
CA GLU A 100 20.02 12.07 -7.06
C GLU A 100 20.10 12.73 -5.69
N LYS A 101 20.97 13.72 -5.51
CA LYS A 101 21.09 14.48 -4.26
C LYS A 101 19.81 15.21 -3.91
N PHE A 102 19.16 15.83 -4.91
CA PHE A 102 17.86 16.47 -4.70
C PHE A 102 16.80 15.48 -4.19
N MET A 103 16.68 14.31 -4.82
CA MET A 103 15.73 13.30 -4.40
C MET A 103 16.07 12.69 -3.05
N GLU A 104 17.34 12.52 -2.75
CA GLU A 104 17.79 12.10 -1.43
C GLU A 104 17.37 13.11 -0.35
N CYS A 105 17.55 14.41 -0.58
CA CYS A 105 17.05 15.46 0.30
C CYS A 105 15.50 15.40 0.47
N VAL A 106 14.77 15.16 -0.62
CA VAL A 106 13.30 15.00 -0.57
C VAL A 106 12.89 13.79 0.27
N LEU A 107 13.62 12.67 0.18
CA LEU A 107 13.36 11.48 1.00
C LEU A 107 13.64 11.74 2.49
N TYR A 108 14.76 12.37 2.83
CA TYR A 108 15.06 12.75 4.22
C TYR A 108 14.05 13.78 4.76
N LEU A 109 13.60 14.71 3.92
CA LEU A 109 12.49 15.62 4.27
C LEU A 109 11.21 14.83 4.54
N GLY A 110 10.91 13.80 3.74
CA GLY A 110 9.81 12.88 3.94
C GLY A 110 9.88 12.19 5.30
N VAL A 111 11.04 11.60 5.66
CA VAL A 111 11.28 11.01 7.00
C VAL A 111 11.02 12.04 8.10
N THR A 112 11.63 13.20 7.98
CA THR A 112 11.61 14.27 9.00
C THR A 112 10.20 14.79 9.26
N LEU A 113 9.47 15.17 8.18
CA LEU A 113 8.13 15.71 8.30
C LEU A 113 7.15 14.66 8.80
N THR A 114 7.27 13.42 8.34
CA THR A 114 6.39 12.34 8.80
C THR A 114 6.59 12.05 10.28
N PHE A 115 7.85 11.98 10.73
CA PHE A 115 8.19 11.84 12.15
C PHE A 115 7.65 13.02 12.98
N TYR A 116 7.85 14.24 12.51
CA TYR A 116 7.35 15.44 13.17
C TYR A 116 5.82 15.41 13.32
N TRP A 117 5.09 15.08 12.26
CA TRP A 117 3.62 14.99 12.31
C TRP A 117 3.11 13.85 13.20
N LEU A 118 3.85 12.75 13.29
CA LEU A 118 3.54 11.69 14.27
C LEU A 118 3.72 12.16 15.72
N MET A 119 4.82 12.89 16.01
CA MET A 119 5.18 13.29 17.38
C MET A 119 4.38 14.48 17.89
N VAL A 120 4.14 15.49 17.05
CA VAL A 120 3.48 16.74 17.47
C VAL A 120 1.98 16.55 17.62
N ASP A 121 1.34 15.83 16.69
CA ASP A 121 -0.10 15.60 16.76
C ASP A 121 -0.49 14.54 17.80
N GLY A 122 0.43 13.63 18.18
CA GLY A 122 0.22 12.69 19.28
C GLY A 122 0.20 13.32 20.69
N ARG A 123 0.71 14.55 20.82
CA ARG A 123 0.82 15.27 22.11
C ARG A 123 -0.26 16.32 22.35
N GLY A 124 -1.46 16.17 21.81
CA GLY A 124 -2.59 17.03 22.14
C GLY A 124 -2.85 17.05 23.63
N ARG A 125 -2.35 18.10 24.33
CA ARG A 125 -2.55 18.33 25.77
C ARG A 125 -4.04 18.35 26.11
N GLY A 126 -4.50 17.36 26.83
CA GLY A 126 -5.83 17.28 27.42
C GLY A 126 -6.88 16.70 26.49
N GLY A 127 -7.09 15.42 26.56
CA GLY A 127 -8.24 14.52 26.29
C GLY A 127 -9.37 14.88 25.31
N ARG A 128 -9.41 16.07 24.76
CA ARG A 128 -10.44 16.54 23.82
C ARG A 128 -9.79 17.46 22.76
N GLY A 129 -9.48 16.90 21.58
CA GLY A 129 -9.02 17.66 20.43
C GLY A 129 -7.52 17.60 20.18
N GLY A 130 -6.95 16.41 19.99
CA GLY A 130 -5.68 16.25 19.27
C GLY A 130 -5.78 16.96 17.92
N GLY A 131 -4.77 17.75 17.53
CA GLY A 131 -4.79 18.52 16.30
C GLY A 131 -5.07 17.59 15.12
N ARG A 132 -6.28 17.66 14.57
CA ARG A 132 -6.67 16.84 13.42
C ARG A 132 -5.76 17.18 12.25
N ARG A 133 -5.13 16.16 11.66
CA ARG A 133 -4.21 16.32 10.53
C ARG A 133 -4.92 16.94 9.35
N LYS A 134 -4.19 17.75 8.58
CA LYS A 134 -4.75 18.46 7.44
C LYS A 134 -4.44 17.68 6.17
N TRP A 135 -5.28 17.82 5.16
CA TRP A 135 -5.19 17.12 3.88
C TRP A 135 -3.84 17.28 3.19
N TYR A 136 -3.22 18.45 3.31
CA TYR A 136 -1.94 18.75 2.63
C TYR A 136 -0.74 17.98 3.20
N HIS A 137 -0.79 17.49 4.45
CA HIS A 137 0.23 16.60 4.98
C HIS A 137 0.28 15.30 4.15
N PHE A 138 -0.88 14.69 3.93
CA PHE A 138 -0.99 13.46 3.15
C PHE A 138 -0.78 13.71 1.66
N ALA A 139 -1.26 14.83 1.12
CA ALA A 139 -1.04 15.21 -0.27
C ALA A 139 0.47 15.36 -0.57
N PHE A 140 1.23 15.97 0.33
CA PHE A 140 2.69 16.07 0.22
C PHE A 140 3.36 14.69 0.22
N LEU A 141 3.00 13.80 1.16
CA LEU A 141 3.58 12.45 1.22
C LEU A 141 3.23 11.61 -0.01
N VAL A 142 1.99 11.69 -0.47
CA VAL A 142 1.56 11.02 -1.70
C VAL A 142 2.30 11.55 -2.92
N TRP A 143 2.51 12.86 -2.98
CA TRP A 143 3.22 13.49 -4.08
C TRP A 143 4.70 13.06 -4.10
N THR A 144 5.41 13.17 -2.97
CA THR A 144 6.83 12.83 -2.89
C THR A 144 7.09 11.35 -3.08
N TYR A 145 6.41 10.48 -2.31
CA TYR A 145 6.57 9.02 -2.45
C TYR A 145 6.04 8.51 -3.78
N GLY A 146 4.92 9.07 -4.25
CA GLY A 146 4.33 8.75 -5.53
C GLY A 146 5.24 9.06 -6.71
N SER A 147 5.98 10.17 -6.64
CA SER A 147 6.99 10.51 -7.65
C SER A 147 8.12 9.47 -7.70
N MET A 148 8.54 8.96 -6.52
CA MET A 148 9.51 7.86 -6.47
C MET A 148 8.96 6.57 -7.08
N VAL A 149 7.69 6.24 -6.80
CA VAL A 149 7.05 5.06 -7.38
C VAL A 149 6.94 5.16 -8.92
N ASP A 150 6.75 6.36 -9.46
CA ASP A 150 6.68 6.56 -10.91
C ASP A 150 8.01 6.33 -11.63
N ILE A 151 9.12 6.64 -11.00
CA ILE A 151 10.47 6.51 -11.56
C ILE A 151 11.23 5.29 -11.05
N GLY A 152 10.70 4.63 -10.03
CA GLY A 152 11.40 3.60 -9.29
C GLY A 152 11.51 2.25 -9.99
N ASP A 153 10.99 2.13 -11.22
CA ASP A 153 11.03 0.94 -12.06
C ASP A 153 10.70 -0.34 -11.27
N ALA A 154 11.42 -1.43 -11.49
CA ALA A 154 11.21 -2.71 -10.82
C ALA A 154 11.29 -2.62 -9.28
N PHE A 155 12.11 -1.72 -8.74
CA PHE A 155 12.36 -1.62 -7.29
C PHE A 155 11.24 -0.95 -6.49
N LEU A 156 10.31 -0.23 -7.13
CA LEU A 156 9.18 0.47 -6.51
C LEU A 156 7.81 0.11 -7.11
N SER A 157 7.73 -0.99 -7.85
CA SER A 157 6.51 -1.47 -8.52
C SER A 157 5.65 -2.42 -7.67
N PHE A 158 5.90 -2.52 -6.37
CA PHE A 158 5.22 -3.48 -5.50
C PHE A 158 3.82 -3.03 -5.08
N GLN A 159 2.94 -4.00 -4.81
CA GLN A 159 1.55 -3.71 -4.43
C GLN A 159 1.42 -2.97 -3.09
N TRP A 160 2.40 -3.07 -2.18
CA TRP A 160 2.40 -2.29 -0.93
C TRP A 160 2.73 -0.81 -1.14
N ASP A 161 3.58 -0.47 -2.13
CA ASP A 161 3.84 0.93 -2.51
C ASP A 161 2.54 1.56 -3.04
N VAL A 162 1.84 0.83 -3.91
CA VAL A 162 0.54 1.26 -4.45
C VAL A 162 -0.52 1.39 -3.36
N LEU A 163 -0.60 0.42 -2.43
CA LEU A 163 -1.55 0.46 -1.32
C LEU A 163 -1.28 1.64 -0.38
N LEU A 164 0.00 1.94 -0.11
CA LEU A 164 0.38 3.08 0.72
C LEU A 164 -0.10 4.41 0.12
N LEU A 165 0.10 4.58 -1.20
CA LEU A 165 -0.37 5.76 -1.92
C LEU A 165 -1.90 5.85 -1.90
N GLU A 166 -2.60 4.76 -2.12
CA GLU A 166 -4.06 4.71 -2.03
C GLU A 166 -4.56 5.10 -0.63
N CYS A 167 -3.94 4.57 0.42
CA CYS A 167 -4.26 4.92 1.81
C CYS A 167 -3.95 6.39 2.11
N GLY A 168 -2.83 6.92 1.61
CA GLY A 168 -2.46 8.32 1.73
C GLY A 168 -3.49 9.27 1.08
N ILE A 169 -3.93 8.95 -0.14
CA ILE A 169 -5.01 9.69 -0.83
C ILE A 169 -6.32 9.56 -0.03
N GLY A 170 -6.63 8.38 0.51
CA GLY A 170 -7.79 8.17 1.37
C GLY A 170 -7.76 9.06 2.62
N CYS A 171 -6.59 9.21 3.26
CA CYS A 171 -6.41 10.14 4.39
C CYS A 171 -6.57 11.60 3.95
N ALA A 172 -6.02 12.00 2.80
CA ALA A 172 -6.17 13.36 2.27
C ALA A 172 -7.64 13.68 1.98
N VAL A 173 -8.34 12.81 1.26
CA VAL A 173 -9.78 12.93 0.97
C VAL A 173 -10.59 12.99 2.27
N GLY A 174 -10.31 12.09 3.21
CA GLY A 174 -10.97 12.08 4.51
C GLY A 174 -10.75 13.38 5.30
N ALA A 175 -9.54 13.96 5.25
CA ALA A 175 -9.25 15.23 5.90
C ALA A 175 -9.94 16.42 5.24
N VAL A 176 -10.18 16.40 3.93
CA VAL A 176 -10.99 17.40 3.19
C VAL A 176 -12.47 17.26 3.54
N LEU A 177 -13.01 16.03 3.47
CA LEU A 177 -14.43 15.80 3.68
C LEU A 177 -14.86 16.02 5.14
N PHE A 178 -13.97 15.77 6.10
CA PHE A 178 -14.22 15.87 7.54
C PHE A 178 -13.24 16.85 8.20
N PRO A 179 -13.27 18.17 7.86
CA PRO A 179 -12.34 19.14 8.40
C PRO A 179 -12.49 19.30 9.92
N PRO A 180 -11.43 19.67 10.65
CA PRO A 180 -11.51 19.90 12.08
C PRO A 180 -12.40 21.12 12.40
N ARG A 181 -13.44 20.94 13.18
CA ARG A 181 -14.35 22.00 13.62
C ARG A 181 -14.05 22.39 15.07
N LYS A 182 -14.17 23.69 15.39
CA LYS A 182 -13.84 24.22 16.73
C LYS A 182 -14.89 23.89 17.81
N ARG A 183 -16.14 23.63 17.42
CA ARG A 183 -17.25 23.29 18.33
C ARG A 183 -18.13 22.25 17.65
N THR A 184 -17.92 20.98 17.97
CA THR A 184 -18.82 19.87 17.61
C THR A 184 -19.25 19.18 18.89
N SER A 185 -20.51 18.75 18.96
CA SER A 185 -20.96 17.89 20.04
C SER A 185 -20.28 16.53 19.94
N SER A 186 -20.14 15.82 21.08
CA SER A 186 -19.54 14.47 21.09
C SER A 186 -20.25 13.51 20.15
N VAL A 187 -21.55 13.68 19.96
CA VAL A 187 -22.39 12.90 19.05
C VAL A 187 -22.07 13.19 17.58
N GLU A 188 -21.81 14.44 17.23
CA GLU A 188 -21.40 14.80 15.85
C GLU A 188 -20.03 14.26 15.51
N GLU A 189 -19.08 14.28 16.46
CA GLU A 189 -17.74 13.70 16.26
C GLU A 189 -17.80 12.19 16.06
N GLU A 190 -18.57 11.45 16.88
CA GLU A 190 -18.75 10.01 16.71
C GLU A 190 -19.42 9.67 15.35
N ASN A 191 -20.28 10.53 14.91
CA ASN A 191 -20.99 10.39 13.65
C ASN A 191 -20.11 10.65 12.43
N GLU A 192 -19.25 11.65 12.48
CA GLU A 192 -18.24 11.92 11.44
C GLU A 192 -17.22 10.81 11.39
N ASP A 193 -16.78 10.27 12.53
CA ASP A 193 -15.86 9.14 12.58
C ASP A 193 -16.45 7.86 11.99
N ALA A 194 -17.75 7.60 12.24
CA ALA A 194 -18.46 6.45 11.65
C ALA A 194 -18.55 6.55 10.12
N GLN A 195 -18.67 7.77 9.56
CA GLN A 195 -18.66 7.98 8.11
C GLN A 195 -17.25 7.91 7.53
N TYR A 196 -16.29 8.51 8.21
CA TYR A 196 -14.88 8.43 7.84
C TYR A 196 -14.41 6.97 7.71
N ALA A 197 -14.87 6.11 8.60
CA ALA A 197 -14.52 4.69 8.61
C ALA A 197 -14.89 3.92 7.33
N TRP A 198 -15.77 4.47 6.47
CA TRP A 198 -16.05 3.84 5.16
C TRP A 198 -14.86 3.92 4.19
N ILE A 199 -13.95 4.88 4.36
CA ILE A 199 -12.72 5.00 3.56
C ILE A 199 -11.82 3.76 3.77
N PRO A 200 -11.29 3.49 4.98
CA PRO A 200 -10.44 2.30 5.20
C PRO A 200 -11.20 0.98 4.98
N ARG A 201 -12.52 0.93 5.24
CA ARG A 201 -13.33 -0.29 4.98
C ARG A 201 -13.41 -0.64 3.51
N ALA A 202 -13.62 0.35 2.63
CA ALA A 202 -13.69 0.11 1.20
C ALA A 202 -12.35 -0.36 0.63
N ILE A 203 -11.24 0.23 1.08
CA ILE A 203 -9.89 -0.17 0.68
C ILE A 203 -9.61 -1.61 1.15
N LEU A 204 -9.87 -1.91 2.43
CA LEU A 204 -9.64 -3.25 3.01
C LEU A 204 -10.52 -4.32 2.34
N TYR A 205 -11.80 -4.02 2.12
CA TYR A 205 -12.74 -4.91 1.43
C TYR A 205 -12.24 -5.26 0.03
N LYS A 206 -11.88 -4.23 -0.76
CA LYS A 206 -11.35 -4.42 -2.11
C LYS A 206 -10.07 -5.26 -2.09
N LEU A 207 -9.11 -4.91 -1.21
CA LEU A 207 -7.83 -5.60 -1.08
C LEU A 207 -8.03 -7.09 -0.81
N MET A 208 -8.83 -7.45 0.20
CA MET A 208 -9.04 -8.83 0.60
C MET A 208 -9.80 -9.62 -0.48
N LEU A 209 -10.92 -9.11 -0.96
CA LEU A 209 -11.74 -9.83 -1.92
C LEU A 209 -10.99 -10.07 -3.24
N MET A 210 -10.30 -9.07 -3.77
CA MET A 210 -9.54 -9.22 -5.01
C MET A 210 -8.40 -10.22 -4.85
N SER A 211 -7.67 -10.19 -3.73
CA SER A 211 -6.58 -11.14 -3.44
C SER A 211 -7.06 -12.59 -3.34
N GLY A 212 -8.23 -12.82 -2.74
CA GLY A 212 -8.83 -14.15 -2.66
C GLY A 212 -9.34 -14.66 -4.00
N CYS A 213 -10.04 -13.81 -4.74
CA CYS A 213 -10.62 -14.18 -6.04
C CYS A 213 -9.54 -14.53 -7.08
N VAL A 214 -8.45 -13.77 -7.13
CA VAL A 214 -7.38 -14.01 -8.11
C VAL A 214 -6.70 -15.36 -7.93
N LYS A 215 -6.58 -15.87 -6.71
CA LYS A 215 -6.01 -17.20 -6.42
C LYS A 215 -6.84 -18.33 -7.04
N ILE A 216 -8.16 -18.18 -7.06
CA ILE A 216 -9.06 -19.15 -7.70
C ILE A 216 -9.07 -18.95 -9.22
N GLN A 217 -9.17 -17.70 -9.68
CA GLN A 217 -9.27 -17.35 -11.10
C GLN A 217 -7.99 -17.67 -11.89
N SER A 218 -6.83 -17.66 -11.23
CA SER A 218 -5.54 -18.03 -11.83
C SER A 218 -5.49 -19.48 -12.28
N LYS A 219 -6.39 -20.35 -11.80
CA LYS A 219 -6.40 -21.79 -12.03
C LYS A 219 -5.13 -22.51 -11.55
N CYS A 220 -4.36 -21.90 -10.66
CA CYS A 220 -3.16 -22.51 -10.10
C CYS A 220 -3.51 -23.81 -9.37
N LYS A 221 -2.87 -24.91 -9.79
CA LYS A 221 -3.18 -26.27 -9.30
C LYS A 221 -2.98 -26.39 -7.78
N THR A 222 -1.95 -25.77 -7.21
CA THR A 222 -1.63 -25.85 -5.78
C THR A 222 -2.66 -25.11 -4.94
N TRP A 223 -3.11 -23.93 -5.39
CA TRP A 223 -4.21 -23.22 -4.74
C TRP A 223 -5.50 -24.03 -4.78
N LEU A 224 -5.86 -24.57 -5.94
CA LEU A 224 -7.11 -25.34 -6.10
C LEU A 224 -7.10 -26.67 -5.35
N LYS A 225 -5.92 -27.31 -5.18
CA LYS A 225 -5.76 -28.54 -4.39
C LYS A 225 -5.52 -28.27 -2.91
N LEU A 226 -5.48 -27.01 -2.48
CA LEU A 226 -5.15 -26.57 -1.11
C LEU A 226 -3.73 -26.97 -0.65
N THR A 227 -2.79 -27.14 -1.57
CA THR A 227 -1.39 -27.51 -1.27
C THR A 227 -0.43 -26.32 -1.35
N ALA A 228 -0.92 -25.11 -1.59
CA ALA A 228 -0.07 -23.92 -1.81
C ALA A 228 0.94 -23.69 -0.66
N LEU A 229 0.56 -23.89 0.61
CA LEU A 229 1.44 -23.72 1.76
C LEU A 229 2.50 -24.82 1.92
N GLU A 230 2.43 -25.89 1.15
CA GLU A 230 3.49 -26.90 1.11
C GLU A 230 4.75 -26.34 0.41
N TYR A 231 4.58 -25.39 -0.50
CA TYR A 231 5.64 -24.73 -1.25
C TYR A 231 5.96 -23.33 -0.75
N HIS A 232 4.94 -22.58 -0.35
CA HIS A 232 5.02 -21.15 -0.06
C HIS A 232 6.17 -20.76 0.88
N PHE A 233 6.32 -21.48 2.00
CA PHE A 233 7.27 -21.11 3.04
C PHE A 233 8.73 -21.24 2.60
N ALA A 234 9.04 -22.20 1.70
CA ALA A 234 10.36 -22.37 1.13
C ALA A 234 10.61 -21.46 -0.09
N THR A 235 9.55 -21.14 -0.86
CA THR A 235 9.68 -20.44 -2.15
C THR A 235 9.38 -18.94 -2.10
N GLN A 236 8.96 -18.40 -0.97
CA GLN A 236 8.74 -16.94 -0.81
C GLN A 236 10.06 -16.16 -0.97
N PRO A 237 10.03 -14.87 -1.40
CA PRO A 237 11.24 -14.12 -1.72
C PRO A 237 12.27 -14.12 -0.60
N LEU A 238 11.89 -13.72 0.61
CA LEU A 238 12.73 -13.70 1.79
C LEU A 238 12.09 -14.54 2.90
N PRO A 239 12.48 -15.82 3.05
CA PRO A 239 12.00 -16.67 4.13
C PRO A 239 12.37 -16.13 5.51
N THR A 240 11.66 -16.57 6.56
CA THR A 240 11.99 -16.32 7.97
C THR A 240 12.38 -17.62 8.68
N GLY A 241 12.95 -17.54 9.87
CA GLY A 241 13.20 -18.72 10.69
C GLY A 241 11.92 -19.53 10.98
N LEU A 242 10.78 -18.83 11.17
CA LEU A 242 9.48 -19.50 11.38
C LEU A 242 8.99 -20.21 10.11
N SER A 243 9.22 -19.64 8.90
CA SER A 243 8.85 -20.31 7.66
C SER A 243 9.58 -21.64 7.48
N ARG A 244 10.86 -21.74 7.85
CA ARG A 244 11.60 -23.01 7.90
C ARG A 244 10.98 -24.02 8.86
N LEU A 245 10.63 -23.55 10.09
CA LEU A 245 9.99 -24.41 11.07
C LEU A 245 8.63 -24.96 10.58
N ILE A 246 7.83 -24.11 9.92
CA ILE A 246 6.55 -24.52 9.34
C ILE A 246 6.76 -25.46 8.15
N ALA A 247 7.71 -25.14 7.25
CA ALA A 247 7.99 -25.97 6.09
C ALA A 247 8.33 -27.40 6.48
N ASN A 248 9.23 -27.58 7.48
CA ASN A 248 9.72 -28.89 7.89
C ASN A 248 8.92 -29.54 9.01
N GLY A 249 8.25 -28.77 9.88
CA GLY A 249 7.65 -29.29 11.12
C GLY A 249 6.13 -29.45 11.07
N VAL A 250 5.44 -28.76 10.17
CA VAL A 250 3.97 -28.80 10.10
C VAL A 250 3.51 -29.80 9.04
N SER A 251 2.63 -30.73 9.42
CA SER A 251 2.15 -31.76 8.48
C SER A 251 1.33 -31.15 7.33
N PRO A 252 1.28 -31.81 6.15
CA PRO A 252 0.51 -31.37 4.99
C PRO A 252 -0.95 -31.10 5.30
N ARG A 253 -1.56 -31.86 6.21
CA ARG A 253 -2.96 -31.68 6.64
C ARG A 253 -3.20 -30.31 7.22
N TYR A 254 -2.34 -29.84 8.13
CA TYR A 254 -2.49 -28.50 8.73
C TYR A 254 -2.16 -27.38 7.75
N LYS A 255 -1.23 -27.60 6.82
CA LYS A 255 -0.96 -26.66 5.71
C LYS A 255 -2.19 -26.51 4.81
N LYS A 256 -2.91 -27.60 4.49
CA LYS A 256 -4.20 -27.54 3.75
C LYS A 256 -5.26 -26.73 4.49
N ILE A 257 -5.38 -26.89 5.81
CA ILE A 257 -6.28 -26.06 6.63
C ILE A 257 -5.86 -24.58 6.56
N GLY A 258 -4.57 -24.28 6.62
CA GLY A 258 -4.04 -22.92 6.47
C GLY A 258 -4.43 -22.28 5.13
N VAL A 259 -4.36 -23.03 4.02
CA VAL A 259 -4.83 -22.54 2.71
C VAL A 259 -6.35 -22.30 2.72
N ALA A 260 -7.12 -23.18 3.35
CA ALA A 260 -8.57 -22.99 3.47
C ALA A 260 -8.90 -21.73 4.29
N LEU A 261 -8.17 -21.49 5.41
CA LEU A 261 -8.32 -20.28 6.21
C LEU A 261 -7.94 -19.02 5.43
N THR A 262 -6.93 -19.09 4.56
CA THR A 262 -6.58 -17.99 3.65
C THR A 262 -7.77 -17.63 2.74
N TYR A 263 -8.40 -18.63 2.15
CA TYR A 263 -9.61 -18.40 1.34
C TYR A 263 -10.78 -17.82 2.14
N VAL A 264 -10.96 -18.28 3.39
CA VAL A 264 -12.01 -17.73 4.28
C VAL A 264 -11.72 -16.26 4.61
N ALA A 265 -10.48 -15.93 4.94
CA ALA A 265 -10.07 -14.57 5.29
C ALA A 265 -10.21 -13.61 4.11
N GLU A 266 -9.79 -14.02 2.91
CA GLU A 266 -9.79 -13.18 1.72
C GLU A 266 -11.11 -13.24 0.91
N GLY A 267 -11.99 -14.17 1.18
CA GLY A 267 -13.29 -14.35 0.52
C GLY A 267 -14.48 -14.00 1.42
N PRO A 268 -15.13 -14.98 2.05
CA PRO A 268 -16.35 -14.76 2.85
C PRO A 268 -16.18 -13.69 3.94
N MET A 269 -15.04 -13.67 4.65
CA MET A 269 -14.75 -12.69 5.70
C MET A 269 -14.65 -11.27 5.15
N ALA A 270 -14.20 -11.08 3.91
CA ALA A 270 -14.13 -9.77 3.28
C ALA A 270 -15.51 -9.09 3.25
N PHE A 271 -16.59 -9.83 2.95
CA PHE A 271 -17.97 -9.28 2.97
C PHE A 271 -18.40 -8.83 4.36
N LEU A 272 -17.91 -9.47 5.43
CA LEU A 272 -18.21 -9.03 6.80
C LEU A 272 -17.58 -7.69 7.16
N ILE A 273 -16.50 -7.26 6.48
CA ILE A 273 -15.86 -5.93 6.68
C ILE A 273 -16.86 -4.81 6.39
N ILE A 274 -17.74 -5.01 5.41
CA ILE A 274 -18.75 -4.05 5.01
C ILE A 274 -20.15 -4.37 5.55
N ALA A 275 -20.29 -5.39 6.40
CA ALA A 275 -21.57 -5.80 6.96
C ALA A 275 -22.29 -4.63 7.66
N PRO A 276 -23.62 -4.60 7.68
CA PRO A 276 -24.41 -3.52 8.29
C PRO A 276 -24.17 -3.39 9.79
N THR A 277 -23.80 -4.48 10.47
CA THR A 277 -23.68 -4.50 11.93
C THR A 277 -22.24 -4.37 12.42
N LYS A 278 -22.07 -3.71 13.55
CA LYS A 278 -20.78 -3.47 14.18
C LYS A 278 -20.10 -4.78 14.63
N MET A 279 -20.89 -5.72 15.11
CA MET A 279 -20.36 -6.99 15.64
C MET A 279 -19.74 -7.83 14.53
N ALA A 280 -20.44 -7.98 13.39
CA ALA A 280 -19.91 -8.69 12.24
C ALA A 280 -18.65 -8.04 11.68
N ARG A 281 -18.64 -6.71 11.55
CA ARG A 281 -17.45 -5.96 11.12
C ARG A 281 -16.27 -6.14 12.06
N ARG A 282 -16.49 -6.09 13.39
CA ARG A 282 -15.43 -6.28 14.38
C ARG A 282 -14.87 -7.69 14.35
N ALA A 283 -15.70 -8.70 14.22
CA ALA A 283 -15.24 -10.08 14.10
C ALA A 283 -14.37 -10.26 12.84
N ALA A 284 -14.79 -9.70 11.70
CA ALA A 284 -14.00 -9.73 10.48
C ALA A 284 -12.66 -9.01 10.63
N CYS A 285 -12.65 -7.79 11.18
CA CYS A 285 -11.42 -7.03 11.36
C CYS A 285 -10.45 -7.70 12.31
N LEU A 286 -10.94 -8.31 13.40
CA LEU A 286 -10.11 -9.11 14.31
C LEU A 286 -9.50 -10.31 13.58
N GLY A 287 -10.30 -11.05 12.83
CA GLY A 287 -9.82 -12.16 12.02
C GLY A 287 -8.76 -11.72 11.00
N GLN A 288 -8.95 -10.56 10.35
CA GLN A 288 -7.94 -9.98 9.46
C GLN A 288 -6.65 -9.63 10.21
N ILE A 289 -6.73 -9.01 11.37
CA ILE A 289 -5.53 -8.68 12.17
C ILE A 289 -4.74 -9.96 12.49
N LEU A 290 -5.42 -11.00 12.99
CA LEU A 290 -4.78 -12.28 13.31
C LEU A 290 -4.14 -12.94 12.09
N PHE A 291 -4.83 -12.88 10.94
CA PHE A 291 -4.32 -13.38 9.67
C PHE A 291 -3.05 -12.65 9.22
N GLN A 292 -3.04 -11.30 9.29
CA GLN A 292 -1.88 -10.50 8.92
C GLN A 292 -0.70 -10.71 9.88
N VAL A 293 -0.94 -10.87 11.18
CA VAL A 293 0.12 -11.19 12.17
C VAL A 293 0.76 -12.55 11.83
N GLY A 294 -0.05 -13.56 11.46
CA GLY A 294 0.47 -14.85 11.00
C GLY A 294 1.39 -14.73 9.79
N ILE A 295 1.03 -13.87 8.82
CA ILE A 295 1.84 -13.63 7.62
C ILE A 295 3.14 -12.88 7.99
N ILE A 296 3.09 -11.84 8.85
CA ILE A 296 4.30 -11.12 9.29
C ILE A 296 5.31 -12.08 9.94
N LEU A 297 4.85 -12.95 10.80
CA LEU A 297 5.72 -13.89 11.51
C LEU A 297 6.36 -14.92 10.56
N SER A 298 5.65 -15.31 9.51
CA SER A 298 6.08 -16.36 8.58
C SER A 298 6.68 -15.85 7.26
N GLY A 299 6.80 -14.53 7.04
CA GLY A 299 7.36 -13.98 5.82
C GLY A 299 7.73 -12.51 5.93
N ASN A 300 8.64 -12.07 5.08
CA ASN A 300 9.15 -10.70 5.01
C ASN A 300 8.48 -9.94 3.85
N TYR A 301 7.36 -9.26 4.11
CA TYR A 301 6.57 -8.50 3.11
C TYR A 301 6.58 -7.00 3.40
N ALA A 302 7.73 -6.45 3.76
CA ALA A 302 7.90 -5.04 4.11
C ALA A 302 6.84 -4.56 5.12
N TYR A 303 6.26 -3.39 4.91
CA TYR A 303 5.19 -2.84 5.74
C TYR A 303 3.76 -3.21 5.25
N PHE A 304 3.62 -4.08 4.23
CA PHE A 304 2.32 -4.41 3.63
C PHE A 304 1.30 -4.93 4.63
N ASN A 305 1.70 -5.93 5.41
CA ASN A 305 0.82 -6.54 6.42
C ASN A 305 0.52 -5.57 7.57
N LEU A 306 1.49 -4.72 7.95
CA LEU A 306 1.28 -3.67 8.94
C LEU A 306 0.24 -2.65 8.45
N LEU A 307 0.33 -2.21 7.19
CA LEU A 307 -0.65 -1.31 6.58
C LEU A 307 -2.05 -1.95 6.52
N THR A 308 -2.13 -3.25 6.25
CA THR A 308 -3.40 -4.00 6.27
C THR A 308 -3.97 -4.12 7.70
N ILE A 309 -3.12 -4.28 8.73
CA ILE A 309 -3.53 -4.19 10.13
C ILE A 309 -4.07 -2.80 10.47
N VAL A 310 -3.41 -1.74 10.00
CA VAL A 310 -3.89 -0.35 10.18
C VAL A 310 -5.29 -0.16 9.59
N LEU A 311 -5.52 -0.64 8.37
CA LEU A 311 -6.84 -0.63 7.73
C LEU A 311 -7.88 -1.40 8.56
N SER A 312 -7.50 -2.56 9.10
CA SER A 312 -8.36 -3.40 9.91
C SER A 312 -8.69 -2.74 11.26
N MET A 313 -7.71 -2.14 11.95
CA MET A 313 -7.91 -1.42 13.21
C MET A 313 -8.80 -0.19 13.02
N ALA A 314 -8.58 0.59 11.97
CA ALA A 314 -9.40 1.74 11.64
C ALA A 314 -10.86 1.33 11.32
N SER A 315 -11.03 0.22 10.61
CA SER A 315 -12.35 -0.34 10.30
C SER A 315 -13.07 -0.88 11.53
N PHE A 316 -12.33 -1.46 12.47
CA PHE A 316 -12.83 -1.97 13.76
C PHE A 316 -13.30 -0.84 14.69
N ALA A 317 -12.56 0.26 14.77
CA ALA A 317 -12.82 1.37 15.68
C ALA A 317 -14.05 2.18 15.29
N GLY A 318 -14.37 2.28 13.99
CA GLY A 318 -15.49 3.07 13.47
C GLY A 318 -16.80 2.65 14.10
N GLY A 319 -17.34 3.50 15.00
CA GLY A 319 -18.47 3.21 15.86
C GLY A 319 -19.83 3.30 15.17
N GLU A 320 -20.82 2.59 15.73
CA GLU A 320 -22.22 2.97 15.65
C GLU A 320 -22.50 4.04 16.70
N ARG A 321 -23.47 4.89 16.38
CA ARG A 321 -23.88 5.97 17.27
C ARG A 321 -24.42 5.48 18.59
N LYS A 322 -24.09 6.18 19.65
CA LYS A 322 -24.91 6.21 20.84
C LYS A 322 -26.14 7.08 20.56
N VAL A 323 -27.31 6.50 20.70
CA VAL A 323 -28.54 7.28 20.79
C VAL A 323 -28.42 8.10 22.07
N VAL A 324 -28.42 9.43 21.95
CA VAL A 324 -28.48 10.28 23.13
C VAL A 324 -29.78 10.01 23.83
N LYS A 325 -29.72 9.46 25.02
CA LYS A 325 -30.84 9.55 25.96
C LYS A 325 -30.87 11.01 26.42
N THR A 326 -31.61 11.82 25.74
CA THR A 326 -32.06 13.10 26.30
C THR A 326 -33.21 12.78 27.22
N VAL A 327 -32.88 12.49 28.44
CA VAL A 327 -33.80 12.65 29.56
C VAL A 327 -33.28 13.85 30.32
N ASP A 328 -33.60 15.04 29.86
CA ASP A 328 -33.72 16.20 30.71
C ASP A 328 -35.22 16.36 30.95
N GLU A 329 -35.67 15.74 32.03
CA GLU A 329 -36.94 16.10 32.68
C GLU A 329 -36.75 17.49 33.27
N LYS A 330 -37.17 18.51 32.53
CA LYS A 330 -37.68 19.74 33.12
C LYS A 330 -39.22 19.63 33.00
N GLU A 331 -39.81 19.26 34.11
CA GLU A 331 -41.22 19.45 34.35
C GLU A 331 -41.57 20.94 34.20
N GLU A 332 -42.27 21.31 33.13
CA GLU A 332 -43.09 22.46 33.07
C GLU A 332 -44.54 21.98 32.90
N ASP A 333 -45.29 22.19 33.96
CA ASP A 333 -46.70 22.00 34.11
C ASP A 333 -47.49 22.86 33.10
N LYS A 334 -48.13 22.23 32.13
CA LYS A 334 -49.21 22.83 31.30
C LYS A 334 -50.15 21.77 30.69
N GLY A 335 -51.35 21.75 31.21
CA GLY A 335 -52.60 21.45 30.47
C GLY A 335 -52.90 20.01 30.06
N ASN A 336 -54.09 19.59 30.37
CA ASN A 336 -54.63 18.22 30.33
C ASN A 336 -54.88 17.63 28.94
N ASP A 337 -54.67 18.34 27.83
CA ASP A 337 -54.97 17.87 26.47
C ASP A 337 -53.82 17.18 25.76
N GLY A 338 -52.69 17.02 26.45
CA GLY A 338 -51.44 16.44 25.90
C GLY A 338 -51.11 15.03 26.34
N GLU A 339 -51.89 14.39 27.20
CA GLU A 339 -51.50 13.13 27.89
C GLU A 339 -51.45 11.93 26.92
N ALA A 340 -52.42 11.83 26.02
CA ALA A 340 -52.42 10.77 24.99
C ALA A 340 -51.27 10.94 23.99
N ALA A 341 -50.98 12.18 23.56
CA ALA A 341 -49.86 12.47 22.68
C ALA A 341 -48.49 12.23 23.37
N ARG A 342 -48.36 12.60 24.65
CA ARG A 342 -47.15 12.35 25.48
C ARG A 342 -46.96 10.85 25.73
N THR A 343 -48.01 10.09 26.00
CA THR A 343 -47.95 8.63 26.18
C THR A 343 -47.58 7.94 24.88
N LEU A 344 -48.08 8.38 23.74
CA LEU A 344 -47.72 7.89 22.41
C LEU A 344 -46.23 8.21 22.08
N GLU A 345 -45.74 9.41 22.39
CA GLU A 345 -44.31 9.78 22.25
C GLU A 345 -43.40 9.00 23.21
N LYS A 346 -43.78 8.83 24.49
CA LYS A 346 -43.04 7.97 25.44
C LYS A 346 -42.99 6.52 24.98
N ASN A 347 -44.06 5.97 24.45
CA ASN A 347 -44.12 4.62 23.93
C ASN A 347 -43.27 4.46 22.64
N LYS A 348 -43.34 5.45 21.72
CA LYS A 348 -42.42 5.50 20.55
C LYS A 348 -40.97 5.62 20.95
N ALA A 349 -40.64 6.43 21.95
CA ALA A 349 -39.28 6.60 22.47
C ALA A 349 -38.73 5.32 23.13
N LYS A 350 -39.58 4.50 23.74
CA LYS A 350 -39.20 3.19 24.29
C LYS A 350 -39.13 2.09 23.23
N ALA A 351 -40.10 2.06 22.26
CA ALA A 351 -40.16 1.05 21.21
C ALA A 351 -39.03 1.16 20.18
N LEU A 352 -38.57 2.38 19.85
CA LEU A 352 -37.58 2.63 18.84
C LEU A 352 -36.23 1.98 19.16
N PRO A 353 -35.65 2.07 20.38
CA PRO A 353 -34.38 1.39 20.72
C PRO A 353 -34.50 -0.15 20.66
N VAL A 354 -35.66 -0.69 21.05
CA VAL A 354 -35.94 -2.14 21.00
C VAL A 354 -35.99 -2.63 19.54
N LEU A 355 -36.71 -1.91 18.69
CA LEU A 355 -36.78 -2.22 17.25
C LEU A 355 -35.40 -2.16 16.60
N GLN A 356 -34.60 -1.14 16.93
CA GLN A 356 -33.21 -0.98 16.42
C GLN A 356 -32.35 -2.14 16.88
N HIS A 357 -32.42 -2.52 18.16
CA HIS A 357 -31.65 -3.65 18.66
C HIS A 357 -32.05 -4.94 17.94
N SER A 358 -33.32 -5.18 17.77
CA SER A 358 -33.86 -6.37 17.07
C SER A 358 -33.41 -6.39 15.59
N MET A 359 -33.50 -5.26 14.89
CA MET A 359 -33.01 -5.15 13.50
C MET A 359 -31.49 -5.37 13.40
N ALA A 360 -30.70 -4.83 14.32
CA ALA A 360 -29.26 -5.05 14.37
C ALA A 360 -28.94 -6.52 14.65
N MET A 361 -29.68 -7.17 15.55
CA MET A 361 -29.56 -8.60 15.84
C MET A 361 -29.86 -9.44 14.58
N ILE A 362 -30.98 -9.20 13.93
CA ILE A 362 -31.37 -9.90 12.69
C ILE A 362 -30.32 -9.72 11.61
N ALA A 363 -29.86 -8.47 11.37
CA ALA A 363 -28.85 -8.19 10.37
C ALA A 363 -27.49 -8.85 10.72
N THR A 364 -27.16 -9.00 12.01
CA THR A 364 -25.98 -9.74 12.46
C THR A 364 -26.10 -11.22 12.13
N HIS A 365 -27.23 -11.83 12.48
CA HIS A 365 -27.48 -13.26 12.19
C HIS A 365 -27.50 -13.54 10.68
N LEU A 366 -28.11 -12.67 9.88
CA LEU A 366 -28.10 -12.77 8.42
C LEU A 366 -26.67 -12.65 7.85
N SER A 367 -25.86 -11.74 8.38
CA SER A 367 -24.46 -11.58 7.95
C SER A 367 -23.62 -12.81 8.30
N LEU A 368 -23.79 -13.37 9.50
CA LEU A 368 -23.13 -14.59 9.94
C LEU A 368 -23.60 -15.81 9.16
N LEU A 369 -24.90 -15.93 8.93
CA LEU A 369 -25.48 -16.99 8.10
C LEU A 369 -24.94 -16.94 6.67
N PHE A 370 -24.86 -15.75 6.06
CA PHE A 370 -24.24 -15.55 4.76
C PHE A 370 -22.77 -16.03 4.77
N PHE A 371 -22.00 -15.64 5.78
CA PHE A 371 -20.60 -16.07 5.95
C PHE A 371 -20.49 -17.60 6.05
N ILE A 372 -21.34 -18.24 6.87
CA ILE A 372 -21.37 -19.70 7.04
C ILE A 372 -21.73 -20.36 5.72
N ILE A 373 -22.80 -19.91 5.05
CA ILE A 373 -23.24 -20.46 3.76
C ILE A 373 -22.14 -20.36 2.72
N CYS A 374 -21.46 -19.22 2.59
CA CYS A 374 -20.35 -19.03 1.66
C CYS A 374 -19.20 -20.00 1.99
N THR A 375 -18.81 -20.11 3.26
CA THR A 375 -17.72 -20.97 3.71
C THR A 375 -18.03 -22.45 3.48
N VAL A 376 -19.23 -22.92 3.87
CA VAL A 376 -19.67 -24.31 3.69
C VAL A 376 -19.82 -24.67 2.21
N ASN A 377 -20.26 -23.72 1.37
CA ASN A 377 -20.32 -23.96 -0.08
C ASN A 377 -18.94 -24.01 -0.76
N MET A 378 -17.92 -23.40 -0.17
CA MET A 378 -16.56 -23.49 -0.70
C MET A 378 -15.87 -24.81 -0.41
N PHE A 379 -16.12 -25.41 0.75
CA PHE A 379 -15.37 -26.57 1.24
C PHE A 379 -16.21 -27.81 1.49
N ALA A 380 -15.57 -28.97 1.42
CA ALA A 380 -16.14 -30.25 1.79
C ALA A 380 -15.10 -31.09 2.57
N PRO A 381 -15.54 -32.04 3.42
CA PRO A 381 -14.65 -33.05 3.98
C PRO A 381 -13.93 -33.82 2.88
N GLY A 382 -12.67 -34.11 3.08
CA GLY A 382 -11.84 -34.92 2.18
C GLY A 382 -11.09 -35.99 2.95
N LYS A 383 -10.52 -37.00 2.26
CA LYS A 383 -9.76 -38.08 2.89
C LYS A 383 -8.62 -37.54 3.77
N ASP A 384 -7.97 -36.43 3.31
CA ASP A 384 -6.84 -35.82 4.01
C ASP A 384 -7.23 -34.51 4.70
N GLY A 385 -8.46 -34.36 5.20
CA GLY A 385 -8.95 -33.19 5.87
C GLY A 385 -10.00 -32.41 5.07
N VAL A 386 -9.64 -31.29 4.46
CA VAL A 386 -10.57 -30.41 3.73
C VAL A 386 -10.21 -30.35 2.23
N LYS A 387 -11.22 -30.24 1.37
CA LYS A 387 -11.07 -30.01 -0.08
C LYS A 387 -12.03 -28.94 -0.56
N LEU A 388 -11.68 -28.24 -1.66
CA LEU A 388 -12.65 -27.40 -2.36
C LEU A 388 -13.74 -28.28 -2.98
N ARG A 389 -15.01 -27.88 -2.79
CA ARG A 389 -16.19 -28.67 -3.26
C ARG A 389 -16.28 -28.85 -4.74
N ALA A 390 -15.57 -28.06 -5.52
CA ALA A 390 -15.73 -28.04 -6.95
C ALA A 390 -14.43 -28.39 -7.69
N SER A 391 -14.53 -29.18 -8.78
CA SER A 391 -13.42 -29.35 -9.74
C SER A 391 -13.04 -28.02 -10.37
N SER A 392 -11.81 -27.88 -10.83
CA SER A 392 -11.25 -26.61 -11.34
C SER A 392 -12.11 -25.91 -12.41
N LYS A 393 -12.80 -26.68 -13.27
CA LYS A 393 -13.72 -26.14 -14.29
C LYS A 393 -15.01 -25.55 -13.70
N ASN A 394 -15.59 -26.20 -12.68
CA ASN A 394 -16.84 -25.79 -12.07
C ASN A 394 -16.69 -24.67 -11.01
N VAL A 395 -15.54 -24.60 -10.31
CA VAL A 395 -15.28 -23.54 -9.34
C VAL A 395 -15.30 -22.18 -10.01
N ASN A 396 -14.55 -22.01 -11.09
CA ASN A 396 -14.51 -20.74 -11.80
C ASN A 396 -15.90 -20.31 -12.30
N LYS A 397 -16.70 -21.23 -12.84
CA LYS A 397 -18.03 -20.92 -13.32
C LYS A 397 -18.98 -20.49 -12.17
N ARG A 398 -18.95 -21.21 -11.03
CA ARG A 398 -19.76 -20.87 -9.85
C ARG A 398 -19.30 -19.57 -9.19
N LEU A 399 -17.97 -19.41 -9.00
CA LEU A 399 -17.41 -18.19 -8.44
C LEU A 399 -17.72 -16.97 -9.33
N THR A 400 -17.54 -17.07 -10.63
CA THR A 400 -17.86 -15.98 -11.57
C THR A 400 -19.35 -15.61 -11.47
N LYS A 401 -20.26 -16.59 -11.48
CA LYS A 401 -21.70 -16.32 -11.30
C LYS A 401 -22.00 -15.62 -9.98
N PHE A 402 -21.38 -16.05 -8.90
CA PHE A 402 -21.54 -15.43 -7.59
C PHE A 402 -21.01 -14.00 -7.58
N LEU A 403 -19.79 -13.79 -8.08
CA LEU A 403 -19.16 -12.47 -8.11
C LEU A 403 -19.86 -11.50 -9.04
N ASP A 404 -20.38 -11.98 -10.17
CA ASP A 404 -21.16 -11.17 -11.10
C ASP A 404 -22.41 -10.53 -10.43
N VAL A 405 -22.94 -11.15 -9.39
CA VAL A 405 -24.02 -10.57 -8.57
C VAL A 405 -23.46 -9.84 -7.35
N ALA A 406 -22.57 -10.48 -6.60
CA ALA A 406 -22.08 -9.98 -5.32
C ALA A 406 -21.28 -8.68 -5.44
N VAL A 407 -20.48 -8.52 -6.49
CA VAL A 407 -19.65 -7.32 -6.67
C VAL A 407 -20.49 -6.08 -7.00
N PRO A 408 -21.38 -6.06 -8.00
CA PRO A 408 -22.25 -4.91 -8.22
C PRO A 408 -23.14 -4.58 -7.01
N VAL A 409 -23.75 -5.59 -6.38
CA VAL A 409 -24.60 -5.39 -5.19
C VAL A 409 -23.82 -4.79 -4.04
N SER A 410 -22.61 -5.30 -3.75
CA SER A 410 -21.78 -4.76 -2.66
C SER A 410 -21.25 -3.35 -2.97
N ARG A 411 -20.90 -3.06 -4.23
CA ARG A 411 -20.53 -1.69 -4.66
C ARG A 411 -21.72 -0.73 -4.50
N THR A 412 -22.91 -1.13 -4.95
CA THR A 412 -24.13 -0.34 -4.75
C THR A 412 -24.44 -0.13 -3.29
N TYR A 413 -24.30 -1.16 -2.46
CA TYR A 413 -24.48 -1.05 -1.01
C TYR A 413 -23.52 -0.03 -0.40
N LEU A 414 -22.22 -0.11 -0.73
CA LEU A 414 -21.22 0.83 -0.25
C LEU A 414 -21.53 2.28 -0.66
N ILE A 415 -21.92 2.49 -1.91
CA ILE A 415 -22.07 3.82 -2.50
C ILE A 415 -23.42 4.43 -2.16
N LEU A 416 -24.51 3.70 -2.37
CA LEU A 416 -25.86 4.26 -2.32
C LEU A 416 -26.57 4.01 -1.00
N ILE A 417 -26.20 2.98 -0.26
CA ILE A 417 -26.93 2.57 0.94
C ILE A 417 -26.14 2.90 2.22
N ALA A 418 -24.87 2.55 2.30
CA ALA A 418 -24.06 2.73 3.51
C ALA A 418 -23.90 4.20 3.90
N VAL A 419 -23.80 5.09 2.92
CA VAL A 419 -23.66 6.54 3.15
C VAL A 419 -25.02 7.21 3.36
N PRO A 420 -26.01 7.08 2.46
CA PRO A 420 -27.33 7.73 2.63
C PRO A 420 -28.18 7.15 3.76
N LEU A 421 -28.22 5.83 3.98
CA LEU A 421 -28.95 5.24 5.11
C LEU A 421 -28.46 5.75 6.45
N THR A 422 -27.17 5.97 6.56
CA THR A 422 -26.61 6.66 7.71
C THR A 422 -27.26 8.03 7.91
N TYR A 423 -27.78 8.66 6.87
CA TYR A 423 -28.40 9.98 6.87
C TYR A 423 -29.93 9.97 6.99
N ALA A 424 -30.62 9.12 6.25
CA ALA A 424 -32.09 9.02 6.31
C ALA A 424 -32.53 8.68 7.73
N TYR A 425 -31.82 7.77 8.36
CA TYR A 425 -31.98 7.41 9.76
C TYR A 425 -31.71 8.61 10.70
N ARG A 426 -30.77 9.49 10.38
CA ARG A 426 -30.47 10.73 11.12
C ARG A 426 -31.55 11.79 10.96
N GLY A 427 -32.03 12.00 9.76
CA GLY A 427 -33.08 12.98 9.49
C GLY A 427 -34.37 12.61 10.21
N PHE A 428 -34.67 11.32 10.27
CA PHE A 428 -35.82 10.81 11.01
C PHE A 428 -35.67 11.04 12.52
N LEU A 429 -34.52 10.72 13.11
CA LEU A 429 -34.24 10.96 14.54
C LEU A 429 -34.14 12.47 14.88
N ALA A 430 -33.56 13.27 14.01
CA ALA A 430 -33.48 14.72 14.23
C ALA A 430 -34.86 15.40 14.14
N LYS A 431 -35.74 14.94 13.27
CA LYS A 431 -37.15 15.41 13.23
C LYS A 431 -37.95 14.97 14.45
N ALA A 432 -37.63 13.80 15.01
CA ALA A 432 -38.26 13.32 16.25
C ALA A 432 -37.82 14.08 17.51
N THR A 433 -36.63 14.76 17.46
CA THR A 433 -36.08 15.52 18.62
C THR A 433 -36.13 17.03 18.45
N LYS A 434 -36.61 17.58 17.31
CA LYS A 434 -36.57 19.03 17.06
C LYS A 434 -37.90 19.72 17.31
N LYS A 435 -38.02 20.25 18.53
CA LYS A 435 -38.77 21.45 18.87
C LYS A 435 -37.77 22.59 19.08
N GLU A 436 -37.14 23.09 18.00
CA GLU A 436 -36.38 24.34 18.09
C GLU A 436 -36.50 25.14 16.79
N LYS A 437 -37.12 26.32 16.92
CA LYS A 437 -37.09 27.40 15.94
C LYS A 437 -35.66 27.95 15.89
N GLU A 438 -34.85 27.53 14.92
CA GLU A 438 -33.57 28.15 14.62
C GLU A 438 -33.51 28.70 13.20
N ASN A 439 -32.84 29.80 13.03
CA ASN A 439 -32.64 30.58 11.82
C ASN A 439 -32.46 29.74 10.55
N ASN A 440 -33.39 29.88 9.61
CA ASN A 440 -33.52 29.07 8.41
C ASN A 440 -32.27 29.06 7.48
N GLU A 441 -31.48 30.17 7.43
CA GLU A 441 -30.35 30.27 6.49
C GLU A 441 -29.11 29.45 6.92
N GLU A 442 -28.72 29.50 8.20
CA GLU A 442 -27.55 28.77 8.68
C GLU A 442 -27.79 27.26 8.66
N SER A 443 -29.01 26.87 8.99
CA SER A 443 -29.46 25.48 8.91
C SER A 443 -29.45 24.94 7.46
N PHE A 444 -29.83 25.75 6.48
CA PHE A 444 -29.80 25.39 5.05
C PHE A 444 -28.36 25.25 4.51
N LYS A 445 -27.47 26.18 4.85
CA LYS A 445 -26.04 26.13 4.46
C LYS A 445 -25.37 24.86 5.00
N ILE A 446 -25.58 24.54 6.28
CA ILE A 446 -25.02 23.33 6.92
C ILE A 446 -25.61 22.08 6.27
N PHE A 447 -26.88 22.05 5.95
CA PHE A 447 -27.54 20.93 5.27
C PHE A 447 -26.94 20.72 3.87
N THR A 448 -26.75 21.76 3.09
CA THR A 448 -26.20 21.70 1.73
C THR A 448 -24.74 21.21 1.76
N LEU A 449 -23.89 21.74 2.64
CA LEU A 449 -22.51 21.30 2.80
C LEU A 449 -22.41 19.81 3.17
N ARG A 450 -23.31 19.32 4.04
CA ARG A 450 -23.37 17.91 4.41
C ARG A 450 -23.74 17.02 3.22
N ARG A 451 -24.66 17.46 2.36
CA ARG A 451 -25.06 16.74 1.15
C ARG A 451 -23.94 16.67 0.11
N CYS A 452 -23.26 17.80 -0.12
CA CYS A 452 -22.08 17.84 -0.99
C CYS A 452 -21.01 16.85 -0.50
N ARG A 453 -20.69 16.84 0.80
CA ARG A 453 -19.75 15.89 1.39
C ARG A 453 -20.11 14.43 1.11
N ASP A 454 -21.38 14.07 1.22
CA ASP A 454 -21.84 12.70 0.99
C ASP A 454 -21.71 12.30 -0.47
N VAL A 455 -22.05 13.21 -1.39
CA VAL A 455 -21.87 12.99 -2.82
C VAL A 455 -20.38 12.76 -3.15
N PHE A 456 -19.48 13.56 -2.56
CA PHE A 456 -18.04 13.37 -2.75
C PHE A 456 -17.54 12.05 -2.15
N LEU A 457 -18.03 11.66 -0.96
CA LEU A 457 -17.69 10.37 -0.37
C LEU A 457 -18.20 9.21 -1.24
N MET A 458 -19.41 9.30 -1.77
CA MET A 458 -19.97 8.29 -2.69
C MET A 458 -19.14 8.19 -3.98
N ALA A 459 -18.75 9.33 -4.56
CA ALA A 459 -17.89 9.36 -5.74
C ALA A 459 -16.51 8.73 -5.46
N TYR A 460 -15.91 9.01 -4.29
CA TYR A 460 -14.67 8.38 -3.87
C TYR A 460 -14.82 6.86 -3.74
N LEU A 461 -15.87 6.37 -3.05
CA LEU A 461 -16.12 4.93 -2.88
C LEU A 461 -16.38 4.24 -4.23
N LEU A 462 -17.07 4.91 -5.16
CA LEU A 462 -17.30 4.42 -6.52
C LEU A 462 -15.97 4.16 -7.23
N VAL A 463 -15.04 5.12 -7.16
CA VAL A 463 -13.73 5.03 -7.84
C VAL A 463 -12.82 4.01 -7.15
N VAL A 464 -12.74 4.01 -5.81
CA VAL A 464 -11.93 3.04 -5.03
C VAL A 464 -12.35 1.60 -5.35
N THR A 465 -13.64 1.33 -5.51
CA THR A 465 -14.15 -0.01 -5.78
C THR A 465 -14.20 -0.39 -7.27
N ALA A 466 -13.81 0.52 -8.15
CA ALA A 466 -13.85 0.30 -9.61
C ALA A 466 -13.08 -0.95 -10.08
N PRO A 467 -11.85 -1.22 -9.59
CA PRO A 467 -11.08 -2.39 -10.04
C PRO A 467 -11.75 -3.74 -9.75
N MET A 468 -12.69 -3.78 -8.81
CA MET A 468 -13.42 -5.01 -8.49
C MET A 468 -14.22 -5.56 -9.67
N ARG A 469 -14.49 -4.74 -10.71
CA ARG A 469 -15.08 -5.23 -11.97
C ARG A 469 -14.21 -6.28 -12.68
N GLU A 470 -12.90 -6.26 -12.46
CA GLU A 470 -11.97 -7.23 -13.08
C GLU A 470 -12.20 -8.66 -12.58
N ILE A 471 -12.62 -8.82 -11.33
CA ILE A 471 -12.96 -10.12 -10.75
C ILE A 471 -14.39 -10.56 -11.05
N ALA A 472 -15.23 -9.65 -11.55
CA ALA A 472 -16.63 -9.90 -11.95
C ALA A 472 -16.85 -9.37 -13.37
N PRO A 473 -16.28 -10.02 -14.41
CA PRO A 473 -16.48 -9.58 -15.77
C PRO A 473 -17.94 -9.82 -16.19
N ASN A 474 -18.75 -8.81 -16.27
CA ASN A 474 -20.20 -8.71 -16.52
C ASN A 474 -20.80 -9.62 -17.62
N LYS A 475 -20.09 -10.62 -18.13
CA LYS A 475 -20.51 -11.48 -19.25
C LYS A 475 -21.74 -12.33 -18.96
N GLN A 476 -22.06 -12.61 -17.69
CA GLN A 476 -23.21 -13.43 -17.31
C GLN A 476 -24.35 -12.63 -16.65
N ILE A 477 -24.08 -11.47 -16.04
CA ILE A 477 -25.13 -10.57 -15.52
C ILE A 477 -26.06 -10.12 -16.65
N ALA A 478 -25.53 -9.92 -17.84
CA ALA A 478 -26.33 -9.57 -19.02
C ALA A 478 -27.45 -10.57 -19.31
N LYS A 479 -27.33 -11.83 -18.82
CA LYS A 479 -28.30 -12.90 -19.01
C LYS A 479 -29.22 -13.14 -17.79
N ALA A 480 -28.88 -12.61 -16.61
CA ALA A 480 -29.52 -13.05 -15.37
C ALA A 480 -30.68 -12.16 -14.90
N HIS A 481 -30.53 -10.83 -14.89
CA HIS A 481 -31.58 -9.93 -14.44
C HIS A 481 -31.40 -8.50 -14.98
N PRO A 482 -32.40 -7.88 -15.62
CA PRO A 482 -32.28 -6.54 -16.21
C PRO A 482 -31.87 -5.45 -15.24
N LEU A 483 -32.36 -5.46 -13.99
CA LEU A 483 -31.98 -4.46 -12.97
C LEU A 483 -30.52 -4.57 -12.52
N LEU A 484 -30.00 -5.78 -12.39
CA LEU A 484 -28.58 -5.99 -12.03
C LEU A 484 -27.66 -5.55 -13.16
N ARG A 485 -28.07 -5.76 -14.40
CA ARG A 485 -27.36 -5.29 -15.58
C ARG A 485 -27.32 -3.75 -15.63
N ALA A 486 -28.48 -3.11 -15.54
CA ALA A 486 -28.58 -1.65 -15.55
C ALA A 486 -27.77 -1.01 -14.42
N ASN A 487 -27.77 -1.62 -13.22
CA ASN A 487 -26.97 -1.17 -12.09
C ASN A 487 -25.44 -1.30 -12.37
N ALA A 488 -24.98 -2.42 -12.91
CA ALA A 488 -23.56 -2.61 -13.24
C ALA A 488 -23.11 -1.64 -14.34
N GLU A 489 -23.90 -1.45 -15.38
CA GLU A 489 -23.64 -0.51 -16.48
C GLU A 489 -23.59 0.95 -15.96
N PHE A 490 -24.52 1.32 -15.07
CA PHE A 490 -24.52 2.63 -14.42
C PHE A 490 -23.23 2.85 -13.60
N LEU A 491 -22.86 1.89 -12.76
CA LEU A 491 -21.65 1.99 -11.93
C LEU A 491 -20.38 2.13 -12.79
N ASP A 492 -20.28 1.38 -13.89
CA ASP A 492 -19.14 1.40 -14.77
C ASP A 492 -19.07 2.68 -15.61
N THR A 493 -20.20 3.18 -16.10
CA THR A 493 -20.29 4.44 -16.83
C THR A 493 -19.93 5.63 -15.92
N ALA A 494 -20.51 5.69 -14.71
CA ALA A 494 -20.19 6.73 -13.75
C ALA A 494 -18.73 6.70 -13.32
N THR A 495 -18.17 5.51 -13.08
CA THR A 495 -16.75 5.35 -12.76
C THR A 495 -15.87 5.84 -13.90
N SER A 496 -16.13 5.41 -15.13
CA SER A 496 -15.34 5.79 -16.31
C SER A 496 -15.38 7.28 -16.59
N SER A 497 -16.54 7.90 -16.34
CA SER A 497 -16.71 9.36 -16.48
C SER A 497 -15.84 10.11 -15.46
N ILE A 498 -15.87 9.71 -14.18
CA ILE A 498 -15.04 10.34 -13.13
C ILE A 498 -13.55 10.11 -13.42
N GLN A 499 -13.14 8.89 -13.72
CA GLN A 499 -11.73 8.55 -13.98
C GLN A 499 -11.14 9.30 -15.17
N ARG A 500 -11.94 9.56 -16.20
CA ARG A 500 -11.51 10.30 -17.40
C ARG A 500 -11.07 11.73 -17.08
N HIS A 501 -11.73 12.38 -16.13
CA HIS A 501 -11.44 13.74 -15.69
C HIS A 501 -10.48 13.83 -14.49
N MET A 502 -10.05 12.66 -13.95
CA MET A 502 -9.19 12.60 -12.78
C MET A 502 -7.73 12.77 -13.17
N PRO A 503 -6.96 13.65 -12.46
CA PRO A 503 -5.51 13.74 -12.64
C PRO A 503 -4.82 12.38 -12.44
N THR A 504 -3.79 12.12 -13.25
CA THR A 504 -3.08 10.83 -13.25
C THR A 504 -2.62 10.36 -11.85
N PRO A 505 -2.02 11.21 -11.00
CA PRO A 505 -1.62 10.78 -9.65
C PRO A 505 -2.78 10.26 -8.80
N LEU A 506 -3.98 10.83 -8.96
CA LEU A 506 -5.17 10.42 -8.22
C LEU A 506 -5.80 9.13 -8.74
N ARG A 507 -5.48 8.70 -9.99
CA ARG A 507 -5.98 7.42 -10.53
C ARG A 507 -5.50 6.20 -9.72
N ARG A 508 -4.45 6.36 -8.93
CA ARG A 508 -3.92 5.33 -8.02
C ARG A 508 -4.93 4.86 -6.96
N ILE A 509 -5.95 5.65 -6.62
CA ILE A 509 -7.05 5.20 -5.74
C ILE A 509 -7.88 4.07 -6.34
N SER A 510 -7.79 3.85 -7.65
CA SER A 510 -8.48 2.76 -8.33
C SER A 510 -7.53 1.62 -8.73
N SER A 511 -6.57 1.29 -7.87
CA SER A 511 -5.66 0.18 -8.09
C SER A 511 -6.31 -1.17 -7.78
N GLY A 512 -6.03 -2.18 -8.62
CA GLY A 512 -6.40 -3.56 -8.37
C GLY A 512 -5.33 -4.30 -7.57
N TYR A 513 -5.73 -5.37 -6.88
CA TYR A 513 -4.83 -6.21 -6.08
C TYR A 513 -4.94 -7.68 -6.49
N GLY A 514 -3.83 -8.39 -6.46
CA GLY A 514 -3.79 -9.79 -6.88
C GLY A 514 -2.55 -10.52 -6.39
N LEU A 515 -2.31 -10.46 -5.08
CA LEU A 515 -1.16 -11.09 -4.44
C LEU A 515 -1.21 -12.61 -4.52
N PHE A 516 -0.04 -13.22 -4.78
CA PHE A 516 0.12 -14.67 -4.82
C PHE A 516 -0.87 -15.37 -5.76
N ARG A 517 -1.07 -14.79 -6.95
CA ARG A 517 -1.95 -15.34 -7.99
C ARG A 517 -1.63 -16.80 -8.29
N SER A 518 -0.35 -17.14 -8.42
CA SER A 518 0.13 -18.50 -8.66
C SER A 518 1.29 -18.82 -7.73
N MET A 519 1.42 -20.07 -7.30
CA MET A 519 2.59 -20.53 -6.58
C MET A 519 3.77 -20.73 -7.53
N THR A 520 4.92 -20.30 -7.09
CA THR A 520 6.22 -20.47 -7.74
C THR A 520 7.00 -21.60 -7.07
N GLY A 521 8.06 -22.06 -7.71
CA GLY A 521 8.96 -23.07 -7.13
C GLY A 521 8.28 -24.43 -6.87
N VAL A 522 7.37 -24.83 -7.75
CA VAL A 522 6.79 -26.16 -7.78
C VAL A 522 7.51 -26.97 -8.85
N GLY A 523 8.33 -27.93 -8.44
CA GLY A 523 9.06 -28.82 -9.34
C GLY A 523 8.14 -29.76 -10.13
N GLU A 524 8.65 -30.30 -11.21
CA GLU A 524 7.92 -31.25 -12.05
C GLU A 524 7.59 -32.57 -11.29
N ASP A 525 8.46 -32.96 -10.37
CA ASP A 525 8.26 -34.07 -9.44
C ASP A 525 7.30 -33.74 -8.27
N GLY A 526 6.77 -32.52 -8.22
CA GLY A 526 5.87 -32.03 -7.15
C GLY A 526 6.58 -31.69 -5.85
N LYS A 527 7.92 -31.60 -5.84
CA LYS A 527 8.69 -31.11 -4.69
C LYS A 527 8.92 -29.61 -4.77
N VAL A 528 9.50 -29.04 -3.72
CA VAL A 528 9.95 -27.65 -3.71
C VAL A 528 11.12 -27.51 -4.69
N ALA A 529 11.04 -26.51 -5.55
CA ALA A 529 12.05 -26.19 -6.57
C ALA A 529 12.28 -24.65 -6.56
N ARG A 530 12.81 -24.14 -5.46
CA ARG A 530 13.15 -22.72 -5.34
C ARG A 530 14.39 -22.42 -6.18
N ARG A 531 14.29 -21.56 -7.18
CA ARG A 531 15.43 -21.10 -7.95
C ARG A 531 16.11 -19.92 -7.27
N GLU A 532 17.47 -19.96 -7.26
CA GLU A 532 18.33 -18.88 -6.80
C GLU A 532 19.47 -18.66 -7.77
N ILE A 533 19.79 -17.39 -8.03
CA ILE A 533 20.96 -16.98 -8.78
C ILE A 533 22.10 -16.78 -7.79
N ILE A 534 23.21 -17.45 -8.03
CA ILE A 534 24.46 -17.36 -7.24
C ILE A 534 25.51 -16.72 -8.11
N PHE A 535 26.09 -15.63 -7.60
CA PHE A 535 27.21 -14.93 -8.18
C PHE A 535 28.48 -15.39 -7.49
N GLU A 536 29.53 -15.61 -8.25
CA GLU A 536 30.85 -15.89 -7.72
C GLU A 536 31.85 -14.92 -8.34
N ILE A 537 32.73 -14.41 -7.50
CA ILE A 537 33.75 -13.43 -7.86
C ILE A 537 35.17 -14.00 -7.65
N ALA A 538 36.10 -13.49 -8.41
CA ALA A 538 37.46 -13.91 -8.30
C ALA A 538 38.48 -12.76 -8.58
N PRO A 539 39.68 -12.81 -7.98
CA PRO A 539 40.75 -11.86 -8.28
C PRO A 539 41.33 -12.10 -9.68
N ASP A 540 42.22 -11.23 -10.08
CA ASP A 540 43.01 -11.38 -11.30
C ASP A 540 43.94 -12.57 -11.19
N ALA A 541 44.07 -13.35 -12.27
CA ALA A 541 44.98 -14.48 -12.35
C ALA A 541 45.40 -14.76 -13.81
N ASP A 542 46.56 -15.36 -14.00
CA ASP A 542 47.10 -15.72 -15.32
C ASP A 542 46.21 -16.72 -16.07
N LYS A 543 45.50 -17.58 -15.34
CA LYS A 543 44.54 -18.54 -15.89
C LYS A 543 43.29 -18.58 -15.04
N VAL A 544 42.13 -18.47 -15.68
CA VAL A 544 40.80 -18.52 -15.03
C VAL A 544 40.54 -19.89 -14.36
N GLU A 545 41.23 -20.94 -14.79
CA GLU A 545 41.12 -22.30 -14.25
C GLU A 545 41.74 -22.41 -12.83
N ASP A 546 42.73 -21.58 -12.53
CA ASP A 546 43.49 -21.64 -11.26
C ASP A 546 42.91 -20.69 -10.18
N VAL A 547 41.79 -20.06 -10.44
CA VAL A 547 41.22 -19.01 -9.58
C VAL A 547 40.35 -19.60 -8.48
N GLU A 548 40.56 -19.16 -7.24
CA GLU A 548 39.67 -19.43 -6.13
C GLU A 548 38.41 -18.54 -6.20
N TRP A 549 37.26 -19.17 -6.48
CA TRP A 549 35.98 -18.49 -6.58
C TRP A 549 35.36 -18.24 -5.21
N THR A 550 34.93 -17.02 -4.94
CA THR A 550 34.23 -16.62 -3.71
C THR A 550 32.77 -16.31 -4.04
N GLU A 551 31.84 -16.94 -3.33
CA GLU A 551 30.41 -16.67 -3.49
C GLU A 551 30.09 -15.25 -3.02
N LEU A 552 29.46 -14.43 -3.87
CA LEU A 552 29.01 -13.08 -3.56
C LEU A 552 27.74 -13.16 -2.70
N THR A 553 27.88 -12.88 -1.42
CA THR A 553 26.81 -13.02 -0.44
C THR A 553 25.96 -11.76 -0.36
N PHE A 554 24.64 -11.93 -0.45
CA PHE A 554 23.63 -10.89 -0.21
C PHE A 554 23.27 -10.84 1.27
N LYS A 555 22.72 -9.68 1.74
CA LYS A 555 22.38 -9.52 3.16
C LYS A 555 21.24 -10.47 3.59
N TYR A 556 20.22 -10.65 2.78
CA TYR A 556 18.97 -11.25 3.23
C TYR A 556 18.46 -12.43 2.40
N LYS A 557 18.74 -12.46 1.09
CA LYS A 557 18.30 -13.60 0.26
C LYS A 557 19.07 -14.88 0.61
N PRO A 558 18.50 -16.07 0.36
CA PRO A 558 19.22 -17.32 0.42
C PRO A 558 20.47 -17.32 -0.49
N GLY A 559 21.54 -17.88 -0.01
CA GLY A 559 22.83 -18.01 -0.69
C GLY A 559 23.64 -19.05 0.03
N ASN A 560 24.52 -18.67 0.98
CA ASN A 560 25.25 -19.61 1.82
C ASN A 560 24.30 -20.57 2.54
N VAL A 561 24.50 -21.88 2.36
CA VAL A 561 23.62 -22.93 2.88
C VAL A 561 23.52 -22.97 4.41
N LYS A 562 24.50 -22.42 5.13
CA LYS A 562 24.51 -22.31 6.60
C LYS A 562 23.82 -21.06 7.12
N LYS A 563 23.57 -20.07 6.26
CA LYS A 563 22.99 -18.78 6.67
C LYS A 563 21.51 -18.96 7.02
N ARG A 564 21.16 -18.65 8.28
CA ARG A 564 19.77 -18.71 8.74
C ARG A 564 18.93 -17.57 8.16
N PRO A 565 17.68 -17.83 7.75
CA PRO A 565 16.77 -16.78 7.29
C PRO A 565 16.52 -15.72 8.36
N SER A 566 16.65 -14.44 7.97
CA SER A 566 16.50 -13.30 8.87
C SER A 566 15.06 -12.77 8.87
N PHE A 567 14.60 -12.22 9.99
CA PHE A 567 13.41 -11.41 10.06
C PHE A 567 13.79 -9.96 9.71
N VAL A 568 13.23 -9.43 8.63
CA VAL A 568 13.64 -8.15 8.02
C VAL A 568 12.53 -7.11 8.06
N ALA A 569 11.26 -7.55 7.99
CA ALA A 569 10.12 -6.64 8.01
C ALA A 569 10.14 -5.73 9.26
N PRO A 570 9.81 -4.44 9.16
CA PRO A 570 9.16 -3.75 8.02
C PRO A 570 10.11 -3.19 6.95
N HIS A 571 11.43 -3.38 7.06
CA HIS A 571 12.38 -2.99 6.03
C HIS A 571 12.18 -3.83 4.76
N GLN A 572 12.41 -3.22 3.58
CA GLN A 572 12.38 -3.88 2.29
C GLN A 572 13.77 -3.79 1.65
N PRO A 573 14.56 -4.86 1.66
CA PRO A 573 15.79 -4.97 0.88
C PRO A 573 15.41 -5.21 -0.59
N ARG A 574 15.33 -4.13 -1.35
CA ARG A 574 14.74 -4.13 -2.70
C ARG A 574 15.54 -4.94 -3.69
N LEU A 575 16.87 -4.92 -3.60
CA LEU A 575 17.76 -5.72 -4.44
C LEU A 575 17.54 -7.22 -4.18
N ASP A 576 17.55 -7.66 -2.91
CA ASP A 576 17.35 -9.07 -2.55
C ASP A 576 15.98 -9.58 -3.03
N TRP A 577 14.93 -8.75 -2.96
CA TRP A 577 13.61 -9.04 -3.48
C TRP A 577 13.61 -9.20 -5.00
N GLN A 578 14.28 -8.31 -5.72
CA GLN A 578 14.32 -8.35 -7.18
C GLN A 578 15.15 -9.52 -7.70
N MET A 579 16.18 -9.94 -6.98
CA MET A 579 16.97 -11.14 -7.32
C MET A 579 16.09 -12.41 -7.33
N TRP A 580 15.09 -12.50 -6.44
CA TRP A 580 14.13 -13.61 -6.47
C TRP A 580 13.29 -13.63 -7.77
N PHE A 581 12.84 -12.45 -8.23
CA PHE A 581 12.14 -12.36 -9.52
C PHE A 581 13.05 -12.68 -10.71
N ALA A 582 14.31 -12.25 -10.66
CA ALA A 582 15.31 -12.58 -11.67
C ALA A 582 15.52 -14.10 -11.74
N ALA A 583 15.65 -14.78 -10.60
CA ALA A 583 15.77 -16.23 -10.54
C ALA A 583 14.56 -16.98 -11.12
N LEU A 584 13.33 -16.45 -10.93
CA LEU A 584 12.13 -16.99 -11.56
C LEU A 584 12.11 -16.84 -13.08
N ARG A 585 12.77 -15.79 -13.60
CA ARG A 585 12.88 -15.54 -15.04
C ARG A 585 13.88 -16.49 -15.72
N GLY A 586 14.90 -16.94 -14.98
CA GLY A 586 15.96 -17.81 -15.50
C GLY A 586 16.76 -17.11 -16.61
N ASP A 587 17.17 -17.86 -17.64
CA ASP A 587 17.98 -17.38 -18.77
C ASP A 587 17.37 -16.15 -19.47
N GLY A 588 16.05 -16.04 -19.46
CA GLY A 588 15.36 -14.88 -20.03
C GLY A 588 15.60 -13.55 -19.32
N VAL A 589 16.34 -13.54 -18.20
CA VAL A 589 16.66 -12.30 -17.47
C VAL A 589 17.49 -11.34 -18.31
N PHE A 590 18.37 -11.85 -19.15
CA PHE A 590 19.24 -11.04 -20.03
C PHE A 590 18.50 -10.44 -21.23
N GLN A 591 17.36 -10.98 -21.64
CA GLN A 591 16.63 -10.57 -22.85
C GLN A 591 15.41 -9.70 -22.53
N ASP A 592 15.03 -9.58 -21.28
CA ASP A 592 13.83 -8.87 -20.86
C ASP A 592 14.21 -7.45 -20.34
N ALA A 593 13.80 -6.42 -21.06
CA ALA A 593 14.10 -5.02 -20.73
C ALA A 593 13.73 -4.62 -19.29
N ARG A 594 12.77 -5.33 -18.65
CA ARG A 594 12.39 -5.11 -17.25
C ARG A 594 13.50 -5.51 -16.26
N TYR A 595 14.49 -6.28 -16.71
CA TYR A 595 15.64 -6.72 -15.90
C TYR A 595 16.95 -6.02 -16.29
N ARG A 596 16.88 -4.89 -17.00
CA ARG A 596 18.07 -4.08 -17.32
C ARG A 596 18.93 -3.78 -16.08
N TRP A 597 18.31 -3.56 -14.93
CA TRP A 597 18.97 -3.40 -13.64
C TRP A 597 19.88 -4.60 -13.28
N PHE A 598 19.54 -5.82 -13.75
CA PHE A 598 20.31 -7.03 -13.48
C PHE A 598 21.64 -7.01 -14.25
N SER A 599 21.64 -6.63 -15.52
CA SER A 599 22.84 -6.40 -16.31
C SER A 599 23.70 -5.27 -15.69
N MET A 600 23.07 -4.19 -15.26
CA MET A 600 23.75 -3.12 -14.54
C MET A 600 24.37 -3.58 -13.22
N PHE A 601 23.72 -4.49 -12.50
CA PHE A 601 24.29 -5.06 -11.26
C PHE A 601 25.62 -5.78 -11.55
N ILE A 602 25.68 -6.63 -12.58
CA ILE A 602 26.91 -7.33 -13.01
C ILE A 602 28.02 -6.32 -13.33
N ILE A 603 27.69 -5.32 -14.16
CA ILE A 603 28.63 -4.27 -14.57
C ILE A 603 29.13 -3.50 -13.33
N ARG A 604 28.28 -3.09 -12.42
CA ARG A 604 28.64 -2.33 -11.22
C ARG A 604 29.46 -3.11 -10.22
N ILE A 605 29.27 -4.43 -10.12
CA ILE A 605 30.14 -5.29 -9.32
C ILE A 605 31.56 -5.30 -9.90
N LEU A 606 31.70 -5.49 -11.22
CA LEU A 606 33.00 -5.48 -11.90
C LEU A 606 33.67 -4.09 -11.91
N GLN A 607 32.86 -3.01 -12.00
CA GLN A 607 33.34 -1.62 -11.87
C GLN A 607 33.69 -1.23 -10.43
N LYS A 608 33.46 -2.11 -9.45
CA LYS A 608 33.77 -1.87 -8.04
C LYS A 608 33.00 -0.65 -7.46
N SER A 609 31.71 -0.45 -7.90
CA SER A 609 30.88 0.66 -7.41
C SER A 609 30.68 0.56 -5.89
N PRO A 610 31.20 1.52 -5.10
CA PRO A 610 31.09 1.44 -3.64
C PRO A 610 29.65 1.43 -3.13
N GLU A 611 28.75 2.14 -3.82
CA GLU A 611 27.34 2.24 -3.47
C GLU A 611 26.64 0.88 -3.60
N VAL A 612 26.91 0.14 -4.69
CA VAL A 612 26.32 -1.17 -4.95
C VAL A 612 26.92 -2.22 -4.03
N TRP A 613 28.22 -2.19 -3.79
CA TRP A 613 28.87 -3.11 -2.86
C TRP A 613 28.38 -2.92 -1.42
N LYS A 614 28.05 -1.70 -1.01
CA LYS A 614 27.56 -1.38 0.34
C LYS A 614 26.25 -2.07 0.70
N ILE A 615 25.39 -2.37 -0.26
CA ILE A 615 24.12 -3.07 -0.01
C ILE A 615 24.25 -4.58 0.03
N LEU A 616 25.40 -5.14 -0.31
CA LEU A 616 25.72 -6.55 -0.11
C LEU A 616 26.06 -6.86 1.35
N ASP A 617 26.27 -8.14 1.67
CA ASP A 617 26.71 -8.55 3.01
C ASP A 617 28.04 -7.83 3.36
N PRO A 618 28.18 -7.27 4.58
CA PRO A 618 29.38 -6.54 4.98
C PRO A 618 30.68 -7.33 4.83
N SER A 619 30.64 -8.66 4.92
CA SER A 619 31.82 -9.51 4.72
C SER A 619 32.39 -9.43 3.30
N MET A 620 31.59 -8.98 2.32
CA MET A 620 32.02 -8.86 0.93
C MET A 620 32.89 -7.63 0.64
N GLN A 621 32.86 -6.61 1.49
CA GLN A 621 33.59 -5.36 1.26
C GLN A 621 35.13 -5.57 1.04
N LYS A 622 35.70 -6.54 1.74
CA LYS A 622 37.13 -6.87 1.60
C LYS A 622 37.51 -7.41 0.21
N HIS A 623 36.56 -7.98 -0.53
CA HIS A 623 36.74 -8.55 -1.86
C HIS A 623 36.59 -7.53 -3.00
N MET A 624 35.98 -6.36 -2.73
CA MET A 624 35.62 -5.38 -3.73
C MET A 624 36.82 -5.01 -4.64
N ASN A 625 37.96 -4.61 -4.04
CA ASN A 625 39.12 -4.14 -4.80
C ASN A 625 39.83 -5.27 -5.56
N ALA A 626 39.76 -6.49 -5.06
CA ALA A 626 40.39 -7.66 -5.69
C ALA A 626 39.55 -8.28 -6.81
N THR A 627 38.29 -7.94 -6.92
CA THR A 627 37.36 -8.54 -7.90
C THR A 627 37.74 -8.14 -9.32
N THR A 628 38.04 -9.11 -10.17
CA THR A 628 38.31 -8.94 -11.61
C THR A 628 37.39 -9.78 -12.45
N TYR A 629 37.10 -11.01 -12.02
CA TYR A 629 36.20 -11.93 -12.71
C TYR A 629 34.87 -12.14 -11.95
N LEU A 630 33.83 -12.43 -12.72
CA LEU A 630 32.53 -12.79 -12.21
C LEU A 630 31.94 -13.93 -13.05
N ARG A 631 31.30 -14.89 -12.41
CA ARG A 631 30.44 -15.90 -13.06
C ARG A 631 29.12 -16.03 -12.34
N ILE A 632 28.13 -16.58 -13.02
CA ILE A 632 26.77 -16.70 -12.48
C ILE A 632 26.25 -18.11 -12.75
N SER A 633 25.76 -18.75 -11.70
CA SER A 633 25.12 -20.08 -11.79
C SER A 633 23.71 -20.07 -11.21
N MET A 634 22.86 -20.93 -11.75
CA MET A 634 21.51 -21.17 -11.24
C MET A 634 21.52 -22.38 -10.31
N PHE A 635 20.91 -22.24 -9.16
CA PHE A 635 20.73 -23.34 -8.21
C PHE A 635 19.25 -23.53 -7.85
N GLU A 636 18.91 -24.75 -7.52
CA GLU A 636 17.66 -25.11 -6.87
C GLU A 636 17.90 -25.33 -5.38
N TYR A 637 17.09 -24.68 -4.55
CA TYR A 637 17.18 -24.69 -3.08
C TYR A 637 15.94 -25.32 -2.46
N ASP A 638 16.15 -25.99 -1.34
CA ASP A 638 15.10 -26.35 -0.37
C ASP A 638 15.65 -26.24 1.06
N PHE A 639 14.79 -26.21 2.04
CA PHE A 639 15.22 -26.29 3.43
C PHE A 639 15.79 -27.68 3.76
N ALA A 640 16.93 -27.70 4.42
CA ALA A 640 17.54 -28.96 4.89
C ALA A 640 16.60 -29.68 5.88
N PRO A 641 16.41 -31.00 5.74
CA PRO A 641 15.63 -31.82 6.68
C PRO A 641 16.20 -31.76 8.09
N LYS A 642 15.33 -31.79 9.12
CA LYS A 642 15.76 -31.76 10.54
C LYS A 642 16.64 -32.93 10.99
N LYS A 643 16.70 -34.01 10.23
CA LYS A 643 17.36 -35.27 10.63
C LYS A 643 18.81 -35.39 10.15
N GLU A 644 19.30 -34.52 9.30
CA GLU A 644 20.70 -34.52 8.89
C GLU A 644 21.51 -33.79 9.95
N GLU A 645 22.48 -34.49 10.57
CA GLU A 645 23.46 -33.95 11.49
C GLU A 645 24.40 -33.00 10.74
N GLY A 646 24.01 -31.75 10.64
CA GLY A 646 24.79 -30.68 10.05
C GLY A 646 24.19 -29.30 10.35
N ASP A 647 25.03 -28.27 10.33
CA ASP A 647 24.62 -26.90 10.54
C ASP A 647 23.88 -26.27 9.34
N ASP A 648 23.64 -27.07 8.29
CA ASP A 648 23.05 -26.57 7.06
C ASP A 648 21.55 -26.25 7.21
N VAL A 649 21.20 -25.08 6.76
CA VAL A 649 19.83 -24.57 6.74
C VAL A 649 19.15 -24.89 5.43
N TYR A 650 19.93 -24.95 4.36
CA TYR A 650 19.48 -25.26 3.01
C TYR A 650 20.25 -26.42 2.41
N VAL A 651 19.59 -27.14 1.52
CA VAL A 651 20.21 -28.01 0.54
C VAL A 651 20.08 -27.35 -0.83
N ARG A 652 21.12 -27.49 -1.68
CA ARG A 652 21.09 -26.90 -3.03
C ARG A 652 21.62 -27.85 -4.08
N LYS A 653 21.08 -27.72 -5.30
CA LYS A 653 21.47 -28.46 -6.49
C LYS A 653 21.82 -27.48 -7.59
N ASN A 654 23.00 -27.64 -8.22
CA ASN A 654 23.36 -26.83 -9.37
C ASN A 654 22.50 -27.21 -10.57
N LEU A 655 21.94 -26.22 -11.26
CA LEU A 655 21.12 -26.38 -12.47
C LEU A 655 21.87 -25.98 -13.74
N GLY A 656 23.05 -25.38 -13.62
CA GLY A 656 23.86 -24.94 -14.73
C GLY A 656 24.34 -23.49 -14.60
N GLU A 657 25.21 -23.14 -15.51
CA GLU A 657 25.80 -21.80 -15.60
C GLU A 657 24.87 -20.87 -16.41
N LEU A 658 24.67 -19.65 -15.93
CA LEU A 658 23.91 -18.60 -16.61
C LEU A 658 24.84 -17.58 -17.32
N LEU A 659 26.01 -17.32 -16.76
CA LEU A 659 27.03 -16.46 -17.33
C LEU A 659 28.38 -17.08 -17.02
N PRO A 660 29.20 -17.38 -18.04
CA PRO A 660 30.55 -17.92 -17.84
C PRO A 660 31.47 -16.92 -17.15
N PRO A 661 32.66 -17.34 -16.69
CA PRO A 661 33.67 -16.45 -16.18
C PRO A 661 33.91 -15.27 -17.12
N THR A 662 33.65 -14.06 -16.63
CA THR A 662 33.69 -12.84 -17.45
C THR A 662 34.33 -11.69 -16.67
N HIS A 663 34.87 -10.69 -17.38
CA HIS A 663 35.54 -9.50 -16.81
C HIS A 663 35.18 -8.25 -17.63
N LEU A 664 35.52 -7.05 -17.13
CA LEU A 664 35.35 -5.82 -17.91
C LEU A 664 36.13 -5.93 -19.23
N GLY A 665 35.47 -5.67 -20.35
CA GLY A 665 36.07 -5.80 -21.70
C GLY A 665 35.87 -7.16 -22.35
N SER A 666 35.20 -8.14 -21.68
CA SER A 666 34.80 -9.37 -22.35
C SER A 666 33.58 -9.12 -23.27
N PRO A 667 33.40 -9.90 -24.37
CA PRO A 667 32.29 -9.73 -25.30
C PRO A 667 30.90 -9.82 -24.63
N GLU A 668 30.79 -10.65 -23.59
CA GLU A 668 29.56 -10.81 -22.81
C GLU A 668 29.21 -9.49 -22.12
N ILE A 669 30.19 -8.80 -21.51
CA ILE A 669 29.95 -7.52 -20.84
C ILE A 669 29.68 -6.41 -21.85
N GLU A 670 30.36 -6.38 -23.01
CA GLU A 670 30.03 -5.45 -24.09
C GLU A 670 28.58 -5.66 -24.58
N GLY A 671 28.12 -6.89 -24.71
CA GLY A 671 26.75 -7.22 -25.01
C GLY A 671 25.76 -6.68 -23.95
N LEU A 672 26.09 -6.82 -22.67
CA LEU A 672 25.27 -6.29 -21.57
C LEU A 672 25.27 -4.75 -21.55
N LEU A 673 26.39 -4.10 -21.83
CA LEU A 673 26.48 -2.64 -21.92
C LEU A 673 25.64 -2.09 -23.08
N ASN A 674 25.68 -2.74 -24.24
CA ASN A 674 24.84 -2.36 -25.39
C ASN A 674 23.33 -2.48 -25.09
N MET A 675 22.92 -3.49 -24.33
CA MET A 675 21.54 -3.65 -23.86
C MET A 675 21.18 -2.66 -22.75
N ALA A 676 22.14 -2.29 -21.90
CA ALA A 676 21.96 -1.33 -20.83
C ALA A 676 21.82 0.12 -21.32
N GLY A 677 22.24 0.41 -22.56
CA GLY A 677 22.24 1.74 -23.18
C GLY A 677 23.48 2.58 -22.82
N PRO A 678 23.74 3.67 -23.55
CA PRO A 678 24.95 4.48 -23.36
C PRO A 678 24.97 5.13 -21.98
N ILE A 679 26.05 4.89 -21.25
CA ILE A 679 26.34 5.53 -19.97
C ILE A 679 27.25 6.74 -20.27
N ASP A 680 26.66 7.81 -20.80
CA ASP A 680 27.42 9.04 -21.08
C ASP A 680 27.30 10.01 -19.89
N TYR A 681 28.36 10.07 -19.08
CA TYR A 681 28.43 10.93 -17.89
C TYR A 681 29.10 12.30 -18.17
N GLU A 682 29.63 12.56 -19.38
CA GLU A 682 30.45 13.72 -19.64
C GLU A 682 29.72 14.99 -20.11
N LYS A 683 28.47 14.92 -20.49
CA LYS A 683 27.69 16.12 -20.83
C LYS A 683 27.11 16.78 -19.60
N GLU A 684 27.88 17.66 -18.97
CA GLU A 684 27.35 18.57 -17.97
C GLU A 684 26.54 19.69 -18.61
N THR A 685 25.24 19.71 -18.40
CA THR A 685 24.42 20.89 -18.70
C THR A 685 24.69 21.97 -17.64
N PRO A 686 24.96 23.23 -18.03
CA PRO A 686 25.26 24.29 -17.06
C PRO A 686 24.08 24.49 -16.09
N ALA A 687 24.37 24.48 -14.80
CA ALA A 687 23.40 24.66 -13.74
C ALA A 687 22.81 26.09 -13.75
N LEU A 688 21.49 26.22 -13.61
CA LEU A 688 20.79 27.51 -13.48
C LEU A 688 20.88 28.07 -12.06
N LEU A 689 21.09 27.21 -11.08
CA LEU A 689 21.24 27.52 -9.67
C LEU A 689 22.41 26.68 -9.13
N GLU A 690 23.51 27.35 -8.79
CA GLU A 690 24.53 26.76 -7.94
C GLU A 690 23.99 26.70 -6.52
N ILE A 691 23.38 25.58 -6.15
CA ILE A 691 23.12 25.30 -4.73
C ILE A 691 24.43 24.74 -4.16
N PRO A 692 24.92 25.29 -3.05
CA PRO A 692 26.10 24.75 -2.38
C PRO A 692 25.91 23.24 -2.15
N ASP A 693 27.00 22.49 -2.22
CA ASP A 693 27.00 21.05 -1.95
C ASP A 693 26.68 20.81 -0.46
N VAL A 694 25.40 20.97 -0.13
CA VAL A 694 24.90 20.80 1.21
C VAL A 694 24.62 19.32 1.42
N ASP A 695 25.36 18.72 2.32
CA ASP A 695 25.10 17.38 2.80
C ASP A 695 23.62 17.24 3.22
N ALA A 696 22.98 16.14 2.78
CA ALA A 696 21.56 15.87 3.05
C ALA A 696 21.22 15.97 4.54
N VAL A 697 22.13 15.60 5.43
CA VAL A 697 21.98 15.73 6.89
C VAL A 697 21.93 17.19 7.30
N THR A 698 22.85 18.01 6.80
CA THR A 698 22.90 19.48 7.06
C THR A 698 21.63 20.16 6.54
N PHE A 699 21.13 19.77 5.37
CA PHE A 699 19.85 20.28 4.84
C PHE A 699 18.68 19.92 5.75
N VAL A 700 18.58 18.67 6.18
CA VAL A 700 17.51 18.20 7.09
C VAL A 700 17.60 18.91 8.44
N VAL A 701 18.79 19.03 9.02
CA VAL A 701 19.01 19.75 10.29
C VAL A 701 18.60 21.21 10.17
N SER A 702 18.93 21.86 9.06
CA SER A 702 18.54 23.25 8.77
C SER A 702 17.02 23.41 8.66
N VAL A 703 16.38 22.53 7.91
CA VAL A 703 14.90 22.50 7.79
C VAL A 703 14.24 22.24 9.14
N MET A 704 14.78 21.29 9.93
CA MET A 704 14.29 21.02 11.29
C MET A 704 14.43 22.22 12.20
N ALA A 705 15.55 22.92 12.16
CA ALA A 705 15.77 24.12 12.94
C ALA A 705 14.76 25.23 12.58
N VAL A 706 14.48 25.44 11.29
CA VAL A 706 13.46 26.40 10.82
C VAL A 706 12.06 26.01 11.27
N ILE A 707 11.69 24.72 11.15
CA ILE A 707 10.39 24.21 11.58
C ILE A 707 10.23 24.38 13.10
N PHE A 708 11.27 24.02 13.87
CA PHE A 708 11.28 24.14 15.32
C PHE A 708 11.19 25.61 15.77
N ALA A 709 11.99 26.49 15.17
CA ALA A 709 11.95 27.94 15.42
C ALA A 709 10.57 28.54 15.11
N SER A 710 9.99 28.16 13.96
CA SER A 710 8.63 28.57 13.57
C SER A 710 7.57 28.11 14.58
N HIS A 711 7.68 26.88 15.07
CA HIS A 711 6.78 26.31 16.07
C HIS A 711 6.90 27.03 17.44
N VAL A 712 8.13 27.31 17.88
CA VAL A 712 8.40 28.06 19.12
C VAL A 712 7.86 29.47 19.01
N PHE A 713 8.09 30.13 17.87
CA PHE A 713 7.61 31.50 17.61
C PHE A 713 6.06 31.57 17.58
N TYR A 714 5.42 30.63 16.88
CA TYR A 714 3.95 30.54 16.82
C TYR A 714 3.33 30.31 18.21
N ASN A 715 3.88 29.41 19.00
CA ASN A 715 3.39 29.11 20.34
C ASN A 715 3.62 30.30 21.31
N SER A 716 4.72 31.01 21.18
CA SER A 716 5.04 32.21 21.95
C SER A 716 4.05 33.33 21.64
N ARG A 717 3.73 33.57 20.36
CA ARG A 717 2.75 34.55 19.88
C ARG A 717 1.33 34.19 20.37
N ARG A 718 0.97 32.90 20.37
CA ARG A 718 -0.32 32.39 20.88
C ARG A 718 -0.46 32.58 22.41
N LYS A 719 0.63 32.34 23.18
CA LYS A 719 0.67 32.62 24.62
C LYS A 719 0.53 34.10 24.93
N ARG A 720 1.18 34.95 24.13
CA ARG A 720 1.12 36.41 24.26
C ARG A 720 -0.29 36.96 23.97
N ASN A 721 -0.94 36.44 22.94
CA ASN A 721 -2.33 36.82 22.59
C ASN A 721 -3.34 36.30 23.61
N ARG A 722 -3.14 35.14 24.23
CA ARG A 722 -3.97 34.65 25.35
C ARG A 722 -3.82 35.52 26.60
N ARG A 723 -2.59 35.93 26.95
CA ARG A 723 -2.34 36.82 28.09
C ARG A 723 -2.93 38.23 27.85
N ARG A 724 -2.93 38.73 26.60
CA ARG A 724 -3.59 39.99 26.26
C ARG A 724 -5.12 39.89 26.38
N LYS A 725 -5.74 38.81 25.97
CA LYS A 725 -7.20 38.62 26.11
C LYS A 725 -7.64 38.45 27.56
N LEU A 726 -6.81 37.84 28.42
CA LEU A 726 -7.07 37.73 29.87
C LEU A 726 -6.82 39.02 30.67
N LYS A 727 -6.15 40.04 30.07
CA LYS A 727 -5.97 41.35 30.70
C LYS A 727 -7.03 42.37 30.28
N VAL A 728 -7.89 42.03 29.33
CA VAL A 728 -8.95 42.90 28.77
C VAL A 728 -10.34 42.40 29.20
N SER A 729 -10.43 41.17 29.76
CA SER A 729 -11.58 40.66 30.50
C SER A 729 -11.36 40.83 32.02
#